data_5359a3f4e41c5c9ac5d86642755aedec
#
_entry.id   5359a3f4e41c5c9ac5d86642755aedec
#
_cell.length_a   1.000
_cell.length_b   1.000
_cell.length_c   1.000
_cell.angle_alpha   90.00
_cell.angle_beta   90.00
_cell.angle_gamma   90.00
#
_symmetry.space_group_name_H-M   'P 1'
#
loop_
_entity.id
_entity.type
_entity.pdbx_description
1 polymer ?
#
loop_
_entity_poly.entity_id
_entity_poly.type
_entity_poly.pdbx_seq_one_letter_code
_entity_poly.pdbx_strand_id
1 'polypeptide(L)'
;MEELNNENQVVETVETTDTQIDQTLENETPDTVTFEDLGLDEYTLKAVEKKGFVTPSPIQVLAIPRLLTGDTNLIARARTGTGKTAAFGLPIIQNVRGKSDHVEALILEPTRELAVQTCTEMQSFASEAYPRTTVLYGGASYANQIKDLKRGCEVVVGTPGRIKDHIERKTLDLSKIKYFILDEGDEMLDMGFIDDIEEIFRHANPDCRILLFSATMPAPILKIAGDFMGEYDIIEEENVIDEALLIDQKYWVVKESEKIEALVRLIDISPDFYGLVFTMTKSDADRVTRELDLRGYEAAALHGDIMQNQREKVLERFRMKKTRILVATDVAARGIDIKGVSHVVNYSLPFDTATYVHRIGRTGRAGTEGIAVTFVRPEERRKLGFLSKNIKKATKSDFEEGKIPEIKEVLAVKNERVIAELKDKLFKPVVECSRSECIETTAELDNTSKPPVVSIQPSAYSTTGEGISTTVRTELLTTTFTNLAAALCENQDPQQVLAGVLSVVYGDQLSSRHYGKINTKSGAPRGDQKRIFISLGKRDGYHAKEIADYFSELLHIPGRLVDDIDVAQQFSLVSLPVASARKAIELSKSNRKIPHMHYDDKEEDRGSRRTRKAAFAERSERGDRRDREDCKDRPSRAPRGRLKAKSSKPNVHTQTERSSSRKNNAAAYKKSNKKAERF
;
A
#
# COMPACT_ATOMS: atom_id res chain seq x y z
N MET A 1 -51.33 -0.18 -70.51
CA MET A 1 -50.22 -1.10 -70.30
C MET A 1 -49.26 -0.38 -69.31
N GLU A 2 -49.41 -0.88 -68.26
CA GLU A 2 -48.42 -1.23 -67.21
C GLU A 2 -47.94 -0.05 -66.44
N GLU A 3 -48.49 0.20 -65.23
CA GLU A 3 -48.30 -0.56 -63.96
C GLU A 3 -46.82 -0.58 -63.54
N LEU A 4 -46.49 0.07 -62.51
CA LEU A 4 -46.32 -0.40 -61.14
C LEU A 4 -45.23 0.37 -60.40
N ASN A 5 -45.60 0.76 -59.21
CA ASN A 5 -44.79 0.91 -58.02
C ASN A 5 -43.69 1.99 -57.90
N ASN A 6 -43.97 2.96 -57.09
CA ASN A 6 -43.08 3.15 -55.92
C ASN A 6 -43.79 3.93 -54.82
N GLU A 7 -44.07 3.19 -53.74
CA GLU A 7 -44.28 3.70 -52.41
C GLU A 7 -42.96 4.15 -51.82
N ASN A 8 -43.08 5.14 -50.95
CA ASN A 8 -42.14 5.55 -49.94
C ASN A 8 -41.10 6.62 -50.26
N GLN A 9 -41.39 7.82 -49.80
CA GLN A 9 -40.64 8.47 -48.76
C GLN A 9 -41.10 9.90 -48.59
N VAL A 10 -41.98 10.10 -47.63
CA VAL A 10 -42.20 11.44 -47.01
C VAL A 10 -41.02 11.61 -46.04
N VAL A 11 -40.07 12.47 -46.37
CA VAL A 11 -39.09 12.99 -45.46
C VAL A 11 -39.49 14.43 -45.16
N GLU A 12 -39.99 14.67 -43.97
CA GLU A 12 -40.18 15.97 -43.40
C GLU A 12 -38.82 16.65 -43.28
N THR A 13 -38.62 17.74 -43.99
CA THR A 13 -37.55 18.70 -43.81
C THR A 13 -37.87 19.53 -42.59
N VAL A 14 -37.21 19.22 -41.47
CA VAL A 14 -37.11 20.11 -40.32
C VAL A 14 -35.98 21.10 -40.62
N GLU A 15 -36.34 22.34 -40.78
CA GLU A 15 -35.38 23.46 -40.83
C GLU A 15 -34.62 23.53 -39.51
N THR A 16 -33.36 23.13 -39.52
CA THR A 16 -32.40 23.40 -38.45
C THR A 16 -31.91 24.84 -38.61
N THR A 17 -32.36 25.70 -37.73
CA THR A 17 -31.70 26.98 -37.48
C THR A 17 -30.30 26.73 -36.94
N ASP A 18 -29.29 26.95 -37.76
CA ASP A 18 -27.89 27.04 -37.38
C ASP A 18 -27.69 28.16 -36.34
N THR A 19 -27.68 27.75 -35.09
CA THR A 19 -27.02 28.54 -34.04
C THR A 19 -25.55 28.14 -34.11
N GLN A 20 -24.74 28.99 -34.69
CA GLN A 20 -23.29 28.94 -34.57
C GLN A 20 -22.93 29.02 -33.08
N ILE A 21 -22.80 27.86 -32.42
CA ILE A 21 -22.11 27.71 -31.16
C ILE A 21 -20.65 27.66 -31.56
N ASP A 22 -19.97 28.66 -31.09
CA ASP A 22 -18.55 28.94 -31.23
C ASP A 22 -17.70 27.66 -30.95
N GLN A 23 -17.13 27.09 -32.02
CA GLN A 23 -16.23 25.92 -31.99
C GLN A 23 -14.82 26.29 -31.49
N THR A 24 -14.68 27.23 -30.57
CA THR A 24 -13.37 27.65 -30.03
C THR A 24 -13.00 27.01 -28.70
N LEU A 25 -13.80 26.07 -28.13
CA LEU A 25 -13.52 25.45 -26.85
C LEU A 25 -13.04 23.99 -26.93
N GLU A 26 -12.83 23.43 -28.14
CA GLU A 26 -12.49 21.99 -28.25
C GLU A 26 -10.99 21.64 -28.36
N ASN A 27 -10.05 22.58 -28.15
CA ASN A 27 -8.61 22.28 -28.22
C ASN A 27 -7.75 23.01 -27.17
N GLU A 28 -8.30 23.36 -26.01
CA GLU A 28 -7.45 23.81 -24.92
C GLU A 28 -6.95 22.57 -24.15
N THR A 29 -5.66 22.32 -24.25
CA THR A 29 -4.96 21.32 -23.46
C THR A 29 -5.16 21.58 -21.96
N PRO A 30 -5.31 20.57 -21.08
CA PRO A 30 -5.52 20.78 -19.63
C PRO A 30 -4.41 21.58 -18.92
N ASP A 31 -3.32 21.92 -19.60
CA ASP A 31 -2.20 22.69 -19.09
C ASP A 31 -2.45 24.25 -19.09
N THR A 32 -3.59 24.70 -19.54
CA THR A 32 -3.89 26.14 -19.61
C THR A 32 -4.80 26.68 -18.53
N VAL A 33 -5.51 25.79 -17.77
CA VAL A 33 -6.43 26.21 -16.71
C VAL A 33 -5.66 26.62 -15.46
N THR A 34 -5.92 27.82 -14.95
CA THR A 34 -5.32 28.36 -13.73
C THR A 34 -6.28 28.29 -12.55
N PHE A 35 -5.81 28.52 -11.33
CA PHE A 35 -6.68 28.58 -10.13
C PHE A 35 -7.65 29.79 -10.18
N GLU A 36 -7.29 30.84 -10.89
CA GLU A 36 -8.13 32.04 -11.09
C GLU A 36 -9.38 31.68 -11.90
N ASP A 37 -9.24 30.81 -12.91
CA ASP A 37 -10.34 30.37 -13.78
C ASP A 37 -11.36 29.49 -13.04
N LEU A 38 -11.00 28.95 -11.85
CA LEU A 38 -11.87 28.07 -11.06
C LEU A 38 -12.90 28.82 -10.21
N GLY A 39 -12.90 30.17 -10.20
CA GLY A 39 -13.85 30.99 -9.44
C GLY A 39 -13.50 31.20 -7.97
N LEU A 40 -12.24 30.93 -7.60
CA LEU A 40 -11.73 31.24 -6.26
C LEU A 40 -11.62 32.77 -6.07
N ASP A 41 -11.93 33.22 -4.86
CA ASP A 41 -11.79 34.64 -4.54
C ASP A 41 -10.33 35.02 -4.21
N GLU A 42 -10.04 36.31 -4.14
CA GLU A 42 -8.70 36.86 -3.94
C GLU A 42 -8.03 36.35 -2.66
N TYR A 43 -8.78 36.10 -1.59
CA TYR A 43 -8.22 35.59 -0.33
C TYR A 43 -7.80 34.12 -0.46
N THR A 44 -8.62 33.31 -1.11
CA THR A 44 -8.32 31.90 -1.34
C THR A 44 -7.17 31.76 -2.35
N LEU A 45 -7.11 32.59 -3.39
CA LEU A 45 -5.99 32.64 -4.33
C LEU A 45 -4.67 32.99 -3.64
N LYS A 46 -4.65 33.94 -2.70
CA LYS A 46 -3.46 34.24 -1.88
C LYS A 46 -3.00 33.02 -1.05
N ALA A 47 -3.94 32.20 -0.57
CA ALA A 47 -3.57 30.97 0.15
C ALA A 47 -2.99 29.91 -0.80
N VAL A 48 -3.52 29.80 -2.03
CA VAL A 48 -3.00 28.95 -3.10
C VAL A 48 -1.55 29.37 -3.46
N GLU A 49 -1.31 30.66 -3.69
CA GLU A 49 0.01 31.21 -4.00
C GLU A 49 1.01 30.95 -2.87
N LYS A 50 0.61 31.22 -1.60
CA LYS A 50 1.43 30.97 -0.42
C LYS A 50 1.82 29.49 -0.27
N LYS A 51 1.00 28.57 -0.75
CA LYS A 51 1.26 27.13 -0.80
C LYS A 51 2.20 26.73 -1.93
N GLY A 52 2.44 27.61 -2.89
CA GLY A 52 3.22 27.31 -4.09
C GLY A 52 2.48 26.41 -5.08
N PHE A 53 1.17 26.41 -5.05
CA PHE A 53 0.36 25.72 -6.05
C PHE A 53 0.34 26.56 -7.33
N VAL A 54 0.85 26.01 -8.42
CA VAL A 54 0.96 26.73 -9.71
C VAL A 54 -0.18 26.32 -10.64
N THR A 55 -0.38 25.02 -10.82
CA THR A 55 -1.37 24.46 -11.75
C THR A 55 -2.37 23.60 -10.98
N PRO A 56 -3.68 23.76 -11.16
CA PRO A 56 -4.67 22.90 -10.53
C PRO A 56 -4.61 21.48 -11.10
N SER A 57 -4.80 20.50 -10.24
CA SER A 57 -4.90 19.11 -10.67
C SER A 57 -6.25 18.83 -11.35
N PRO A 58 -6.38 17.77 -12.17
CA PRO A 58 -7.63 17.44 -12.85
C PRO A 58 -8.84 17.36 -11.91
N ILE A 59 -8.69 16.74 -10.74
CA ILE A 59 -9.79 16.67 -9.76
C ILE A 59 -10.15 18.03 -9.17
N GLN A 60 -9.17 18.95 -9.05
CA GLN A 60 -9.43 20.32 -8.59
C GLN A 60 -10.20 21.12 -9.64
N VAL A 61 -9.85 20.99 -10.91
CA VAL A 61 -10.55 21.61 -12.03
C VAL A 61 -12.02 21.16 -12.08
N LEU A 62 -12.27 19.86 -11.83
CA LEU A 62 -13.63 19.31 -11.85
C LEU A 62 -14.45 19.66 -10.59
N ALA A 63 -13.84 19.66 -9.41
CA ALA A 63 -14.55 19.78 -8.14
C ALA A 63 -14.75 21.23 -7.70
N ILE A 64 -13.72 22.10 -7.80
CA ILE A 64 -13.76 23.44 -7.23
C ILE A 64 -14.94 24.28 -7.78
N PRO A 65 -15.13 24.41 -9.09
CA PRO A 65 -16.23 25.21 -9.63
C PRO A 65 -17.61 24.68 -9.20
N ARG A 66 -17.78 23.34 -9.19
CA ARG A 66 -19.03 22.69 -8.76
C ARG A 66 -19.35 22.94 -7.29
N LEU A 67 -18.30 22.97 -6.44
CA LEU A 67 -18.45 23.22 -5.01
C LEU A 67 -18.70 24.67 -4.67
N LEU A 68 -18.27 25.60 -5.51
CA LEU A 68 -18.54 27.04 -5.35
C LEU A 68 -19.92 27.46 -5.82
N THR A 69 -20.41 26.91 -6.95
CA THR A 69 -21.61 27.39 -7.62
C THR A 69 -22.82 26.49 -7.50
N GLY A 70 -22.64 25.22 -7.20
CA GLY A 70 -23.74 24.24 -7.12
C GLY A 70 -24.15 23.87 -5.70
N ASP A 71 -25.36 23.34 -5.55
CA ASP A 71 -25.92 22.86 -4.30
C ASP A 71 -26.04 21.33 -4.24
N THR A 72 -25.83 20.65 -5.38
CA THR A 72 -25.93 19.18 -5.51
C THR A 72 -24.84 18.47 -4.71
N ASN A 73 -25.18 17.36 -4.11
CA ASN A 73 -24.21 16.45 -3.47
C ASN A 73 -23.20 15.96 -4.50
N LEU A 74 -21.97 15.64 -4.06
CA LEU A 74 -20.88 15.30 -4.98
C LEU A 74 -20.16 14.05 -4.56
N ILE A 75 -19.97 13.12 -5.50
CA ILE A 75 -19.03 12.01 -5.37
C ILE A 75 -17.84 12.28 -6.29
N ALA A 76 -16.66 12.35 -5.70
CA ALA A 76 -15.41 12.59 -6.41
C ALA A 76 -14.51 11.34 -6.33
N ARG A 77 -14.27 10.72 -7.49
CA ARG A 77 -13.36 9.60 -7.61
C ARG A 77 -11.98 10.07 -8.06
N ALA A 78 -11.01 10.02 -7.16
CA ALA A 78 -9.63 10.41 -7.47
C ALA A 78 -8.64 9.63 -6.58
N ARG A 79 -7.45 9.35 -7.11
CA ARG A 79 -6.38 8.63 -6.38
C ARG A 79 -5.89 9.43 -5.17
N THR A 80 -5.23 8.75 -4.23
CA THR A 80 -4.51 9.42 -3.13
C THR A 80 -3.33 10.22 -3.70
N GLY A 81 -3.16 11.45 -3.22
CA GLY A 81 -2.05 12.32 -3.65
C GLY A 81 -2.34 13.21 -4.86
N THR A 82 -3.55 13.19 -5.42
CA THR A 82 -3.97 14.06 -6.54
C THR A 82 -4.47 15.43 -6.11
N GLY A 83 -4.36 15.77 -4.82
CA GLY A 83 -4.80 17.08 -4.31
C GLY A 83 -6.28 17.16 -3.92
N LYS A 84 -6.93 16.04 -3.58
CA LYS A 84 -8.34 15.98 -3.13
C LYS A 84 -8.63 16.96 -1.98
N THR A 85 -7.74 17.04 -0.98
CA THR A 85 -7.92 17.94 0.17
C THR A 85 -8.06 19.40 -0.25
N ALA A 86 -7.27 19.85 -1.23
CA ALA A 86 -7.42 21.21 -1.78
C ALA A 86 -8.68 21.32 -2.65
N ALA A 87 -9.08 20.27 -3.36
CA ALA A 87 -10.28 20.27 -4.20
C ALA A 87 -11.57 20.54 -3.40
N PHE A 88 -11.70 20.00 -2.18
CA PHE A 88 -12.84 20.36 -1.32
C PHE A 88 -12.51 21.48 -0.34
N GLY A 89 -11.28 21.56 0.14
CA GLY A 89 -10.89 22.47 1.22
C GLY A 89 -10.93 23.94 0.81
N LEU A 90 -10.44 24.29 -0.40
CA LEU A 90 -10.45 25.67 -0.88
C LEU A 90 -11.88 26.23 -0.98
N PRO A 91 -12.84 25.57 -1.67
CA PRO A 91 -14.20 26.06 -1.74
C PRO A 91 -14.93 26.07 -0.39
N ILE A 92 -14.66 25.10 0.49
CA ILE A 92 -15.28 25.09 1.82
C ILE A 92 -14.78 26.29 2.65
N ILE A 93 -13.47 26.55 2.67
CA ILE A 93 -12.89 27.70 3.39
C ILE A 93 -13.48 29.02 2.84
N GLN A 94 -13.68 29.12 1.53
CA GLN A 94 -14.31 30.29 0.92
C GLN A 94 -15.78 30.44 1.36
N ASN A 95 -16.55 29.35 1.35
CA ASN A 95 -18.00 29.39 1.62
C ASN A 95 -18.34 29.53 3.12
N VAL A 96 -17.46 29.06 4.03
CA VAL A 96 -17.66 29.17 5.48
C VAL A 96 -16.80 30.26 6.12
N ARG A 97 -16.32 31.21 5.32
CA ARG A 97 -15.53 32.34 5.79
C ARG A 97 -16.38 33.26 6.64
N GLY A 98 -16.02 33.41 7.87
CA GLY A 98 -16.70 34.27 8.82
C GLY A 98 -16.82 33.60 10.18
N LYS A 99 -17.07 34.43 11.18
CA LYS A 99 -17.29 33.92 12.53
C LYS A 99 -18.69 33.35 12.66
N SER A 100 -18.79 32.09 13.00
CA SER A 100 -20.05 31.42 13.33
C SER A 100 -20.09 31.01 14.81
N ASP A 101 -21.28 30.86 15.38
CA ASP A 101 -21.52 30.32 16.73
C ASP A 101 -21.68 28.79 16.74
N HIS A 102 -21.63 28.18 15.57
CA HIS A 102 -21.82 26.74 15.37
C HIS A 102 -20.82 26.19 14.33
N VAL A 103 -20.72 24.87 14.27
CA VAL A 103 -19.93 24.17 13.25
C VAL A 103 -20.70 24.21 11.94
N GLU A 104 -20.03 24.63 10.87
CA GLU A 104 -20.61 24.71 9.51
C GLU A 104 -20.14 23.59 8.58
N ALA A 105 -18.97 23.03 8.83
CA ALA A 105 -18.44 21.91 8.05
C ALA A 105 -17.85 20.80 8.94
N LEU A 106 -18.20 19.54 8.64
CA LEU A 106 -17.62 18.35 9.23
C LEU A 106 -16.86 17.57 8.15
N ILE A 107 -15.61 17.24 8.41
CA ILE A 107 -14.77 16.40 7.56
C ILE A 107 -14.44 15.13 8.35
N LEU A 108 -14.85 13.96 7.85
CA LEU A 108 -14.50 12.67 8.42
C LEU A 108 -13.30 12.08 7.69
N GLU A 109 -12.37 11.57 8.49
CA GLU A 109 -11.14 10.94 8.05
C GLU A 109 -10.99 9.53 8.67
N PRO A 110 -10.47 8.54 7.93
CA PRO A 110 -10.35 7.17 8.46
C PRO A 110 -9.32 7.06 9.58
N THR A 111 -8.30 7.91 9.58
CA THR A 111 -7.18 7.82 10.54
C THR A 111 -6.91 9.14 11.24
N ARG A 112 -6.27 9.03 12.42
CA ARG A 112 -5.88 10.20 13.23
C ARG A 112 -4.89 11.09 12.50
N GLU A 113 -3.97 10.48 11.79
CA GLU A 113 -2.91 11.14 11.06
C GLU A 113 -3.48 11.97 9.91
N LEU A 114 -4.43 11.40 9.14
CA LEU A 114 -5.14 12.15 8.10
C LEU A 114 -5.94 13.29 8.71
N ALA A 115 -6.69 13.04 9.78
CA ALA A 115 -7.46 14.09 10.43
C ALA A 115 -6.59 15.28 10.87
N VAL A 116 -5.40 15.03 11.45
CA VAL A 116 -4.44 16.08 11.81
C VAL A 116 -3.89 16.77 10.56
N GLN A 117 -3.56 16.01 9.52
CA GLN A 117 -3.05 16.56 8.27
C GLN A 117 -4.08 17.44 7.58
N THR A 118 -5.31 16.94 7.40
CA THR A 118 -6.41 17.71 6.79
C THR A 118 -6.74 18.95 7.61
N CYS A 119 -6.74 18.86 8.94
CA CYS A 119 -6.91 20.03 9.80
C CYS A 119 -5.82 21.08 9.56
N THR A 120 -4.55 20.66 9.50
CA THR A 120 -3.42 21.58 9.24
C THR A 120 -3.52 22.19 7.84
N GLU A 121 -3.95 21.40 6.87
CA GLU A 121 -4.15 21.86 5.48
C GLU A 121 -5.27 22.89 5.42
N MET A 122 -6.44 22.63 6.03
CA MET A 122 -7.56 23.57 6.13
C MET A 122 -7.17 24.87 6.81
N GLN A 123 -6.41 24.81 7.93
CA GLN A 123 -5.87 25.99 8.61
C GLN A 123 -4.94 26.80 7.70
N SER A 124 -4.20 26.15 6.83
CA SER A 124 -3.29 26.82 5.91
C SER A 124 -3.98 27.50 4.73
N PHE A 125 -5.20 27.04 4.37
CA PHE A 125 -6.06 27.66 3.36
C PHE A 125 -6.81 28.88 3.96
N ALA A 126 -7.03 28.90 5.26
CA ALA A 126 -7.59 30.05 5.95
C ALA A 126 -6.55 31.17 6.01
N SER A 127 -6.78 32.28 5.27
CA SER A 127 -5.86 33.41 5.19
C SER A 127 -5.91 34.32 6.40
N GLU A 128 -6.96 34.23 7.20
CA GLU A 128 -7.25 35.09 8.38
C GLU A 128 -7.63 34.26 9.62
N ALA A 129 -8.19 34.95 10.63
CA ALA A 129 -8.62 34.32 11.89
C ALA A 129 -9.78 33.32 11.70
N TYR A 130 -10.46 33.32 10.57
CA TYR A 130 -11.64 32.49 10.27
C TYR A 130 -11.55 31.92 8.84
N PRO A 131 -12.14 30.72 8.60
CA PRO A 131 -12.75 29.84 9.60
C PRO A 131 -11.70 29.17 10.49
N ARG A 132 -12.07 28.97 11.78
CA ARG A 132 -11.24 28.18 12.70
C ARG A 132 -11.50 26.69 12.48
N THR A 133 -10.46 25.93 12.32
CA THR A 133 -10.52 24.47 12.16
C THR A 133 -10.02 23.77 13.38
N THR A 134 -10.76 22.79 13.88
CA THR A 134 -10.42 21.98 15.06
C THR A 134 -10.40 20.50 14.69
N VAL A 135 -9.46 19.74 15.26
CA VAL A 135 -9.33 18.30 15.02
C VAL A 135 -9.78 17.46 16.21
N LEU A 136 -10.58 16.42 15.95
CA LEU A 136 -11.14 15.50 16.93
C LEU A 136 -10.78 14.05 16.58
N TYR A 137 -9.91 13.42 17.37
CA TYR A 137 -9.49 12.03 17.12
C TYR A 137 -9.24 11.24 18.40
N GLY A 138 -9.33 9.92 18.33
CA GLY A 138 -9.14 9.01 19.45
C GLY A 138 -7.70 8.98 19.94
N GLY A 139 -7.48 8.85 21.27
CA GLY A 139 -6.15 8.79 21.88
C GLY A 139 -5.59 10.16 22.30
N ALA A 140 -6.16 11.28 21.84
CA ALA A 140 -5.86 12.60 22.33
C ALA A 140 -6.74 12.97 23.55
N SER A 141 -6.31 14.00 24.30
CA SER A 141 -7.00 14.47 25.50
C SER A 141 -8.38 15.04 25.18
N TYR A 142 -9.43 14.50 25.78
CA TYR A 142 -10.79 15.04 25.70
C TYR A 142 -10.89 16.48 26.20
N ALA A 143 -10.16 16.82 27.29
CA ALA A 143 -10.21 18.15 27.89
C ALA A 143 -9.76 19.23 26.89
N ASN A 144 -8.71 18.95 26.10
CA ASN A 144 -8.23 19.88 25.09
C ASN A 144 -9.24 20.03 23.95
N GLN A 145 -9.76 18.92 23.43
CA GLN A 145 -10.75 18.94 22.35
C GLN A 145 -12.03 19.66 22.75
N ILE A 146 -12.54 19.42 23.98
CA ILE A 146 -13.69 20.15 24.52
C ILE A 146 -13.40 21.65 24.69
N LYS A 147 -12.17 22.00 25.09
CA LYS A 147 -11.77 23.40 25.20
C LYS A 147 -11.76 24.10 23.84
N ASP A 148 -11.27 23.40 22.81
CA ASP A 148 -11.20 23.96 21.46
C ASP A 148 -12.61 24.10 20.87
N LEU A 149 -13.50 23.12 21.03
CA LEU A 149 -14.91 23.23 20.66
C LEU A 149 -15.62 24.40 21.37
N LYS A 150 -15.37 24.60 22.68
CA LYS A 150 -15.94 25.71 23.43
C LYS A 150 -15.43 27.09 23.03
N ARG A 151 -14.23 27.18 22.47
CA ARG A 151 -13.72 28.43 21.87
C ARG A 151 -14.47 28.78 20.59
N GLY A 152 -15.18 27.82 20.02
CA GLY A 152 -15.85 27.90 18.74
C GLY A 152 -14.93 27.53 17.59
N CYS A 153 -15.46 26.81 16.66
CA CYS A 153 -14.84 26.47 15.39
C CYS A 153 -15.92 26.32 14.32
N GLU A 154 -15.62 26.76 13.14
CA GLU A 154 -16.50 26.68 11.98
C GLU A 154 -16.32 25.37 11.23
N VAL A 155 -15.12 24.79 11.28
CA VAL A 155 -14.76 23.53 10.62
C VAL A 155 -14.26 22.52 11.66
N VAL A 156 -14.81 21.32 11.64
CA VAL A 156 -14.37 20.17 12.44
C VAL A 156 -13.84 19.08 11.52
N VAL A 157 -12.64 18.62 11.77
CA VAL A 157 -12.04 17.45 11.12
C VAL A 157 -11.92 16.34 12.16
N GLY A 158 -12.30 15.11 11.84
CA GLY A 158 -12.19 14.07 12.86
C GLY A 158 -12.34 12.64 12.38
N THR A 159 -12.02 11.71 13.28
CA THR A 159 -12.25 10.28 13.04
C THR A 159 -13.65 9.86 13.53
N PRO A 160 -14.36 8.96 12.82
CA PRO A 160 -15.77 8.63 13.09
C PRO A 160 -16.06 8.32 14.56
N GLY A 161 -15.35 7.39 15.17
CA GLY A 161 -15.61 7.01 16.56
C GLY A 161 -15.44 8.16 17.57
N ARG A 162 -14.52 9.13 17.36
CA ARG A 162 -14.35 10.27 18.25
C ARG A 162 -15.41 11.35 18.01
N ILE A 163 -15.82 11.56 16.79
CA ILE A 163 -16.94 12.47 16.46
C ILE A 163 -18.21 11.97 17.14
N LYS A 164 -18.53 10.68 17.02
CA LYS A 164 -19.64 10.03 17.71
C LYS A 164 -19.56 10.20 19.23
N ASP A 165 -18.43 9.96 19.87
CA ASP A 165 -18.19 10.21 21.30
C ASP A 165 -18.54 11.66 21.71
N HIS A 166 -18.19 12.67 20.89
CA HIS A 166 -18.50 14.07 21.17
C HIS A 166 -19.98 14.41 20.99
N ILE A 167 -20.65 13.77 20.00
CA ILE A 167 -22.11 13.88 19.81
C ILE A 167 -22.85 13.29 21.01
N GLU A 168 -22.54 12.06 21.41
CA GLU A 168 -23.14 11.38 22.56
C GLU A 168 -22.98 12.18 23.86
N ARG A 169 -21.83 12.84 24.03
CA ARG A 169 -21.53 13.75 25.17
C ARG A 169 -22.15 15.12 25.03
N LYS A 170 -22.86 15.42 23.93
CA LYS A 170 -23.45 16.73 23.64
C LYS A 170 -22.40 17.87 23.68
N THR A 171 -21.18 17.59 23.30
CA THR A 171 -20.10 18.57 23.20
C THR A 171 -19.88 19.03 21.76
N LEU A 172 -20.45 18.34 20.79
CA LEU A 172 -20.50 18.68 19.37
C LEU A 172 -21.97 18.61 18.91
N ASP A 173 -22.43 19.66 18.27
CA ASP A 173 -23.75 19.76 17.64
C ASP A 173 -23.56 19.92 16.13
N LEU A 174 -24.18 19.02 15.37
CA LEU A 174 -24.12 18.98 13.91
C LEU A 174 -25.44 19.40 13.25
N SER A 175 -26.44 19.83 14.03
CA SER A 175 -27.78 20.15 13.53
C SER A 175 -27.83 21.36 12.59
N LYS A 176 -26.75 22.11 12.49
CA LYS A 176 -26.65 23.32 11.65
C LYS A 176 -25.50 23.27 10.65
N ILE A 177 -24.86 22.13 10.44
CA ILE A 177 -23.78 22.03 9.46
C ILE A 177 -24.31 22.26 8.04
N LYS A 178 -23.51 22.88 7.21
CA LYS A 178 -23.77 23.11 5.77
C LYS A 178 -23.11 22.03 4.92
N TYR A 179 -21.97 21.53 5.37
CA TYR A 179 -21.17 20.55 4.62
C TYR A 179 -20.82 19.35 5.47
N PHE A 180 -21.04 18.16 4.90
CA PHE A 180 -20.62 16.89 5.46
C PHE A 180 -19.68 16.20 4.45
N ILE A 181 -18.42 16.05 4.79
CA ILE A 181 -17.40 15.54 3.91
C ILE A 181 -16.88 14.19 4.41
N LEU A 182 -16.85 13.20 3.51
CA LEU A 182 -16.18 11.92 3.72
C LEU A 182 -14.94 11.88 2.82
N ASP A 183 -13.73 11.94 3.38
CA ASP A 183 -12.49 11.73 2.63
C ASP A 183 -11.97 10.32 2.86
N GLU A 184 -11.40 9.70 1.84
CA GLU A 184 -10.99 8.30 1.82
C GLU A 184 -12.12 7.34 2.29
N GLY A 185 -13.33 7.50 1.72
CA GLY A 185 -14.51 6.73 2.12
C GLY A 185 -14.35 5.21 2.01
N ASP A 186 -13.64 4.73 1.00
CA ASP A 186 -13.30 3.32 0.82
C ASP A 186 -12.43 2.78 1.97
N GLU A 187 -11.50 3.58 2.47
CA GLU A 187 -10.67 3.23 3.62
C GLU A 187 -11.50 3.16 4.93
N MET A 188 -12.45 4.11 5.11
CA MET A 188 -13.34 4.07 6.27
C MET A 188 -14.22 2.81 6.28
N LEU A 189 -14.64 2.37 5.10
CA LEU A 189 -15.37 1.14 4.90
C LEU A 189 -14.54 -0.10 5.25
N ASP A 190 -13.33 -0.17 4.76
CA ASP A 190 -12.38 -1.25 5.07
C ASP A 190 -12.05 -1.34 6.56
N MET A 191 -12.11 -0.21 7.27
CA MET A 191 -11.93 -0.15 8.73
C MET A 191 -13.19 -0.46 9.53
N GLY A 192 -14.33 -0.66 8.85
CA GLY A 192 -15.59 -1.02 9.47
C GLY A 192 -16.33 0.15 10.14
N PHE A 193 -16.09 1.39 9.70
CA PHE A 193 -16.74 2.59 10.27
C PHE A 193 -18.12 2.91 9.68
N ILE A 194 -18.70 2.02 8.87
CA ILE A 194 -20.00 2.27 8.23
C ILE A 194 -21.06 2.64 9.26
N ASP A 195 -21.24 1.82 10.30
CA ASP A 195 -22.26 2.02 11.33
C ASP A 195 -22.05 3.35 12.08
N ASP A 196 -20.78 3.70 12.36
CA ASP A 196 -20.46 4.98 13.01
C ASP A 196 -20.77 6.18 12.09
N ILE A 197 -20.48 6.07 10.79
CA ILE A 197 -20.79 7.11 9.79
C ILE A 197 -22.29 7.29 9.66
N GLU A 198 -23.07 6.20 9.54
CA GLU A 198 -24.52 6.25 9.49
C GLU A 198 -25.11 6.90 10.75
N GLU A 199 -24.56 6.62 11.91
CA GLU A 199 -25.02 7.22 13.16
C GLU A 199 -24.72 8.72 13.22
N ILE A 200 -23.54 9.15 12.77
CA ILE A 200 -23.18 10.57 12.68
C ILE A 200 -24.11 11.30 11.72
N PHE A 201 -24.43 10.71 10.56
CA PHE A 201 -25.39 11.29 9.60
C PHE A 201 -26.75 11.56 10.22
N ARG A 202 -27.26 10.67 11.07
CA ARG A 202 -28.56 10.87 11.74
C ARG A 202 -28.60 12.10 12.66
N HIS A 203 -27.45 12.59 13.10
CA HIS A 203 -27.28 13.79 13.92
C HIS A 203 -26.93 15.04 13.12
N ALA A 204 -26.62 14.89 11.85
CA ALA A 204 -26.30 16.00 10.96
C ALA A 204 -27.58 16.73 10.51
N ASN A 205 -27.41 17.96 10.03
CA ASN A 205 -28.49 18.68 9.36
C ASN A 205 -28.92 17.89 8.10
N PRO A 206 -30.22 17.51 7.96
CA PRO A 206 -30.67 16.77 6.78
C PRO A 206 -30.51 17.52 5.46
N ASP A 207 -30.44 18.85 5.50
CA ASP A 207 -30.26 19.73 4.32
C ASP A 207 -28.79 20.05 4.06
N CYS A 208 -27.84 19.41 4.77
CA CYS A 208 -26.42 19.65 4.52
C CYS A 208 -25.98 19.03 3.19
N ARG A 209 -25.06 19.69 2.52
CA ARG A 209 -24.43 19.18 1.30
C ARG A 209 -23.42 18.10 1.65
N ILE A 210 -23.54 16.93 1.04
CA ILE A 210 -22.70 15.76 1.30
C ILE A 210 -21.68 15.62 0.17
N LEU A 211 -20.42 15.53 0.54
CA LEU A 211 -19.29 15.38 -0.37
C LEU A 211 -18.54 14.09 -0.03
N LEU A 212 -18.40 13.19 -1.00
CA LEU A 212 -17.73 11.92 -0.83
C LEU A 212 -16.51 11.86 -1.75
N PHE A 213 -15.31 11.81 -1.17
CA PHE A 213 -14.06 11.65 -1.87
C PHE A 213 -13.51 10.23 -1.61
N SER A 214 -13.21 9.48 -2.69
CA SER A 214 -12.73 8.11 -2.59
C SER A 214 -11.87 7.73 -3.77
N ALA A 215 -10.92 6.81 -3.59
CA ALA A 215 -10.15 6.26 -4.69
C ALA A 215 -10.91 5.15 -5.43
N THR A 216 -11.76 4.42 -4.73
CA THR A 216 -12.57 3.33 -5.26
C THR A 216 -14.04 3.50 -4.89
N MET A 217 -14.95 2.94 -5.69
CA MET A 217 -16.39 3.02 -5.47
C MET A 217 -17.00 1.61 -5.29
N PRO A 218 -16.70 0.92 -4.18
CA PRO A 218 -17.32 -0.38 -3.90
C PRO A 218 -18.81 -0.23 -3.59
N ALA A 219 -19.58 -1.32 -3.81
CA ALA A 219 -21.03 -1.32 -3.62
C ALA A 219 -21.53 -0.75 -2.26
N PRO A 220 -20.85 -0.98 -1.13
CA PRO A 220 -21.28 -0.37 0.14
C PRO A 220 -21.16 1.16 0.17
N ILE A 221 -20.15 1.75 -0.49
CA ILE A 221 -20.04 3.22 -0.63
C ILE A 221 -21.21 3.78 -1.45
N LEU A 222 -21.53 3.13 -2.57
CA LEU A 222 -22.67 3.52 -3.39
C LEU A 222 -24.01 3.36 -2.64
N LYS A 223 -24.09 2.40 -1.73
CA LYS A 223 -25.25 2.25 -0.84
C LYS A 223 -25.37 3.44 0.12
N ILE A 224 -24.28 3.84 0.79
CA ILE A 224 -24.29 5.03 1.65
C ILE A 224 -24.71 6.26 0.83
N ALA A 225 -24.18 6.43 -0.38
CA ALA A 225 -24.57 7.52 -1.26
C ALA A 225 -26.06 7.47 -1.58
N GLY A 226 -26.61 6.31 -1.95
CA GLY A 226 -28.05 6.13 -2.22
C GLY A 226 -28.96 6.34 -1.01
N ASP A 227 -28.52 5.94 0.19
CA ASP A 227 -29.32 6.05 1.41
C ASP A 227 -29.33 7.48 2.00
N PHE A 228 -28.24 8.26 1.81
CA PHE A 228 -28.06 9.56 2.49
C PHE A 228 -27.90 10.77 1.56
N MET A 229 -27.44 10.61 0.31
CA MET A 229 -27.15 11.76 -0.56
C MET A 229 -28.31 12.19 -1.45
N GLY A 230 -29.33 11.33 -1.64
CA GLY A 230 -30.41 11.66 -2.60
C GLY A 230 -29.87 11.86 -4.02
N GLU A 231 -30.08 13.07 -4.59
CA GLU A 231 -29.48 13.43 -5.88
C GLU A 231 -28.00 13.84 -5.70
N TYR A 232 -27.13 13.32 -6.53
CA TYR A 232 -25.69 13.61 -6.50
C TYR A 232 -25.06 13.53 -7.88
N ASP A 233 -24.03 14.33 -8.07
CA ASP A 233 -23.16 14.29 -9.24
C ASP A 233 -21.97 13.36 -8.98
N ILE A 234 -21.48 12.69 -10.02
CA ILE A 234 -20.26 11.90 -9.96
C ILE A 234 -19.21 12.58 -10.86
N ILE A 235 -18.06 12.90 -10.29
CA ILE A 235 -16.89 13.33 -11.05
C ILE A 235 -15.80 12.29 -10.94
N GLU A 236 -15.20 11.97 -12.07
CA GLU A 236 -14.08 11.04 -12.16
C GLU A 236 -12.93 11.70 -12.94
N GLU A 237 -11.74 11.45 -12.49
CA GLU A 237 -10.53 11.90 -13.17
C GLU A 237 -10.26 10.97 -14.36
N GLU A 238 -10.68 11.35 -15.58
CA GLU A 238 -10.68 10.47 -16.76
C GLU A 238 -9.30 9.99 -17.21
N ASN A 239 -8.25 10.82 -17.06
CA ASN A 239 -6.92 10.54 -17.59
C ASN A 239 -6.00 9.75 -16.64
N VAL A 240 -6.33 9.66 -15.35
CA VAL A 240 -5.47 8.98 -14.34
C VAL A 240 -5.58 7.44 -14.39
N ILE A 241 -6.65 6.94 -15.00
CA ILE A 241 -6.82 5.48 -15.18
C ILE A 241 -5.84 4.93 -16.25
N ASP A 242 -5.35 5.79 -17.16
CA ASP A 242 -4.55 5.38 -18.31
C ASP A 242 -3.03 5.51 -18.13
N GLU A 243 -2.54 6.26 -17.15
CA GLU A 243 -1.13 6.34 -16.86
C GLU A 243 -0.66 5.17 -15.99
N ALA A 244 0.37 4.47 -16.47
CA ALA A 244 1.05 3.45 -15.67
C ALA A 244 1.70 4.12 -14.45
N LEU A 245 1.58 3.48 -13.28
CA LEU A 245 2.29 3.95 -12.10
C LEU A 245 3.80 3.94 -12.36
N LEU A 246 4.50 5.01 -12.03
CA LEU A 246 5.96 5.10 -12.08
C LEU A 246 6.60 4.27 -10.95
N ILE A 247 6.16 3.02 -10.81
CA ILE A 247 6.61 2.10 -9.76
C ILE A 247 7.10 0.81 -10.41
N ASP A 248 8.37 0.49 -10.21
CA ASP A 248 8.95 -0.82 -10.58
C ASP A 248 8.43 -1.88 -9.60
N GLN A 249 7.59 -2.80 -10.08
CA GLN A 249 6.87 -3.76 -9.26
C GLN A 249 7.44 -5.17 -9.45
N LYS A 250 8.05 -5.70 -8.40
CA LYS A 250 8.63 -7.04 -8.40
C LYS A 250 8.11 -7.90 -7.25
N TYR A 251 8.08 -9.21 -7.46
CA TYR A 251 7.89 -10.14 -6.35
C TYR A 251 9.06 -11.12 -6.24
N TRP A 252 9.38 -11.51 -5.02
CA TRP A 252 10.42 -12.48 -4.72
C TRP A 252 9.81 -13.69 -4.01
N VAL A 253 10.08 -14.89 -4.50
CA VAL A 253 9.65 -16.12 -3.83
C VAL A 253 10.66 -16.48 -2.76
N VAL A 254 10.25 -16.35 -1.49
CA VAL A 254 11.13 -16.46 -0.31
C VAL A 254 10.43 -17.27 0.78
N LYS A 255 11.15 -18.18 1.42
CA LYS A 255 10.64 -18.88 2.62
C LYS A 255 10.51 -17.92 3.78
N GLU A 256 9.57 -18.20 4.71
CA GLU A 256 9.34 -17.32 5.87
C GLU A 256 10.61 -17.06 6.69
N SER A 257 11.45 -18.10 6.89
CA SER A 257 12.73 -18.00 7.61
C SER A 257 13.81 -17.20 6.87
N GLU A 258 13.65 -16.95 5.59
CA GLU A 258 14.62 -16.27 4.72
C GLU A 258 14.21 -14.83 4.40
N LYS A 259 12.98 -14.39 4.75
CA LYS A 259 12.45 -13.07 4.43
C LYS A 259 13.27 -11.92 4.99
N ILE A 260 13.73 -12.04 6.24
CA ILE A 260 14.54 -10.99 6.86
C ILE A 260 15.87 -10.82 6.12
N GLU A 261 16.45 -11.92 5.68
CA GLU A 261 17.69 -11.91 4.91
C GLU A 261 17.48 -11.27 3.52
N ALA A 262 16.36 -11.58 2.86
CA ALA A 262 16.00 -10.95 1.60
C ALA A 262 15.78 -9.43 1.77
N LEU A 263 15.15 -9.01 2.86
CA LEU A 263 14.96 -7.60 3.20
C LEU A 263 16.29 -6.88 3.40
N VAL A 264 17.21 -7.48 4.17
CA VAL A 264 18.54 -6.92 4.42
C VAL A 264 19.32 -6.74 3.11
N ARG A 265 19.27 -7.72 2.21
CA ARG A 265 19.93 -7.59 0.90
C ARG A 265 19.32 -6.49 0.05
N LEU A 266 17.99 -6.30 0.09
CA LEU A 266 17.32 -5.21 -0.61
C LEU A 266 17.77 -3.85 -0.06
N ILE A 267 17.82 -3.71 1.27
CA ILE A 267 18.26 -2.47 1.92
C ILE A 267 19.71 -2.15 1.54
N ASP A 268 20.58 -3.14 1.58
CA ASP A 268 22.01 -2.95 1.35
C ASP A 268 22.37 -2.69 -0.12
N ILE A 269 21.64 -3.29 -1.06
CA ILE A 269 21.87 -3.05 -2.49
C ILE A 269 21.35 -1.68 -2.94
N SER A 270 20.41 -1.10 -2.21
CA SER A 270 19.80 0.19 -2.53
C SER A 270 20.54 1.33 -1.80
N PRO A 271 21.29 2.21 -2.51
CA PRO A 271 22.13 3.24 -1.87
C PRO A 271 21.33 4.18 -0.98
N ASP A 272 20.17 4.61 -1.44
CA ASP A 272 19.32 5.59 -0.78
C ASP A 272 18.02 4.96 -0.28
N PHE A 273 18.12 3.76 0.31
CA PHE A 273 16.94 3.09 0.84
C PHE A 273 16.26 3.96 1.90
N TYR A 274 15.06 4.42 1.58
CA TYR A 274 14.12 5.08 2.47
C TYR A 274 12.76 4.42 2.26
N GLY A 275 12.42 3.47 3.14
CA GLY A 275 11.42 2.47 2.82
C GLY A 275 10.38 2.20 3.89
N LEU A 276 9.19 1.81 3.41
CA LEU A 276 8.07 1.36 4.20
C LEU A 276 7.90 -0.15 4.02
N VAL A 277 7.95 -0.90 5.12
CA VAL A 277 7.85 -2.36 5.14
C VAL A 277 6.52 -2.77 5.74
N PHE A 278 5.65 -3.38 4.93
CA PHE A 278 4.32 -3.81 5.35
C PHE A 278 4.32 -5.24 5.88
N THR A 279 3.83 -5.42 7.11
CA THR A 279 3.63 -6.71 7.77
C THR A 279 2.15 -6.95 8.04
N MET A 280 1.74 -8.21 8.14
CA MET A 280 0.36 -8.57 8.40
C MET A 280 -0.05 -8.37 9.86
N THR A 281 0.84 -8.65 10.80
CA THR A 281 0.53 -8.58 12.24
C THR A 281 1.44 -7.59 12.97
N LYS A 282 0.95 -7.09 14.12
CA LYS A 282 1.71 -6.25 15.04
C LYS A 282 2.99 -6.96 15.54
N SER A 283 2.85 -8.24 15.89
CA SER A 283 3.98 -9.07 16.33
C SER A 283 5.05 -9.23 15.26
N ASP A 284 4.65 -9.31 13.97
CA ASP A 284 5.61 -9.33 12.87
C ASP A 284 6.33 -8.00 12.73
N ALA A 285 5.60 -6.87 12.88
CA ALA A 285 6.22 -5.55 12.83
C ALA A 285 7.30 -5.41 13.91
N ASP A 286 6.99 -5.78 15.14
CA ASP A 286 7.96 -5.75 16.25
C ASP A 286 9.14 -6.70 16.02
N ARG A 287 8.87 -7.92 15.52
CA ARG A 287 9.90 -8.92 15.23
C ARG A 287 10.87 -8.42 14.16
N VAL A 288 10.34 -7.96 13.02
CA VAL A 288 11.15 -7.48 11.91
C VAL A 288 11.97 -6.27 12.32
N THR A 289 11.38 -5.30 13.04
CA THR A 289 12.08 -4.13 13.56
C THR A 289 13.23 -4.54 14.47
N ARG A 290 12.99 -5.41 15.44
CA ARG A 290 14.03 -5.89 16.36
C ARG A 290 15.17 -6.61 15.64
N GLU A 291 14.86 -7.43 14.64
CA GLU A 291 15.88 -8.12 13.86
C GLU A 291 16.73 -7.17 13.00
N LEU A 292 16.11 -6.09 12.50
CA LEU A 292 16.83 -5.02 11.80
C LEU A 292 17.73 -4.22 12.75
N ASP A 293 17.21 -3.84 13.94
CA ASP A 293 17.98 -3.12 14.96
C ASP A 293 19.20 -3.93 15.44
N LEU A 294 19.03 -5.24 15.68
CA LEU A 294 20.14 -6.14 16.06
C LEU A 294 21.24 -6.22 14.98
N ARG A 295 20.92 -5.92 13.74
CA ARG A 295 21.85 -5.86 12.62
C ARG A 295 22.38 -4.46 12.33
N GLY A 296 22.02 -3.48 13.17
CA GLY A 296 22.51 -2.09 13.07
C GLY A 296 21.74 -1.21 12.09
N TYR A 297 20.54 -1.61 11.64
CA TYR A 297 19.69 -0.75 10.80
C TYR A 297 18.78 0.11 11.66
N GLU A 298 18.68 1.40 11.34
CA GLU A 298 17.75 2.33 12.00
C GLU A 298 16.30 2.06 11.53
N ALA A 299 15.63 1.15 12.22
CA ALA A 299 14.25 0.77 11.96
C ALA A 299 13.31 1.22 13.08
N ALA A 300 12.04 1.44 12.76
CA ALA A 300 11.01 1.71 13.75
C ALA A 300 9.73 0.95 13.41
N ALA A 301 9.05 0.40 14.42
CA ALA A 301 7.75 -0.23 14.27
C ALA A 301 6.62 0.80 14.32
N LEU A 302 5.54 0.54 13.57
CA LEU A 302 4.32 1.34 13.60
C LEU A 302 3.08 0.44 13.54
N HIS A 303 2.36 0.32 14.66
CA HIS A 303 1.14 -0.50 14.76
C HIS A 303 0.21 0.04 15.85
N GLY A 304 -1.00 -0.53 15.94
CA GLY A 304 -2.08 -0.01 16.79
C GLY A 304 -1.82 0.00 18.29
N ASP A 305 -0.84 -0.77 18.80
CA ASP A 305 -0.53 -0.83 20.24
C ASP A 305 0.46 0.25 20.67
N ILE A 306 1.06 0.99 19.73
CA ILE A 306 1.97 2.09 20.03
C ILE A 306 1.14 3.29 20.51
N MET A 307 1.52 3.84 21.68
CA MET A 307 0.87 5.02 22.21
C MET A 307 1.01 6.23 21.28
N GLN A 308 -0.01 7.09 21.22
CA GLN A 308 -0.09 8.19 20.27
C GLN A 308 1.16 9.09 20.29
N ASN A 309 1.63 9.47 21.46
CA ASN A 309 2.83 10.32 21.60
C ASN A 309 4.11 9.65 21.04
N GLN A 310 4.21 8.32 21.16
CA GLN A 310 5.33 7.58 20.61
C GLN A 310 5.20 7.45 19.09
N ARG A 311 3.97 7.24 18.60
CA ARG A 311 3.65 7.15 17.20
C ARG A 311 4.02 8.44 16.45
N GLU A 312 3.65 9.59 16.99
CA GLU A 312 3.99 10.91 16.44
C GLU A 312 5.51 11.13 16.37
N LYS A 313 6.25 10.76 17.42
CA LYS A 313 7.72 10.83 17.43
C LYS A 313 8.37 9.91 16.39
N VAL A 314 7.84 8.69 16.22
CA VAL A 314 8.33 7.75 15.20
C VAL A 314 8.13 8.35 13.81
N LEU A 315 6.94 8.87 13.53
CA LEU A 315 6.62 9.48 12.23
C LEU A 315 7.46 10.74 11.96
N GLU A 316 7.68 11.57 12.97
CA GLU A 316 8.54 12.75 12.88
C GLU A 316 9.98 12.37 12.55
N ARG A 317 10.55 11.40 13.27
CA ARG A 317 11.91 10.89 12.99
C ARG A 317 12.03 10.31 11.59
N PHE A 318 10.99 9.61 11.13
CA PHE A 318 10.95 9.06 9.79
C PHE A 318 10.87 10.18 8.73
N ARG A 319 10.00 11.18 8.89
CA ARG A 319 9.92 12.36 7.99
C ARG A 319 11.23 13.13 7.91
N MET A 320 11.96 13.24 9.04
CA MET A 320 13.29 13.85 9.08
C MET A 320 14.41 12.95 8.54
N LYS A 321 14.07 11.75 8.01
CA LYS A 321 15.03 10.73 7.54
C LYS A 321 16.06 10.29 8.59
N LYS A 322 15.82 10.55 9.88
CA LYS A 322 16.62 10.03 10.99
C LYS A 322 16.39 8.53 11.21
N THR A 323 15.23 8.02 10.85
CA THR A 323 14.90 6.60 10.74
C THR A 323 14.60 6.35 9.27
N ARG A 324 15.29 5.41 8.65
CA ARG A 324 15.15 5.14 7.21
C ARG A 324 14.22 3.99 6.88
N ILE A 325 13.89 3.15 7.87
CA ILE A 325 13.05 1.96 7.69
C ILE A 325 11.88 2.05 8.66
N LEU A 326 10.65 2.11 8.11
CA LEU A 326 9.44 2.06 8.91
C LEU A 326 8.73 0.74 8.65
N VAL A 327 8.58 -0.09 9.69
CA VAL A 327 7.88 -1.38 9.61
C VAL A 327 6.48 -1.21 10.17
N ALA A 328 5.47 -1.39 9.33
CA ALA A 328 4.10 -1.04 9.70
C ALA A 328 3.07 -2.13 9.34
N THR A 329 1.97 -2.15 10.07
CA THR A 329 0.74 -2.87 9.65
C THR A 329 -0.10 -1.98 8.75
N ASP A 330 -0.97 -2.56 7.90
CA ASP A 330 -1.84 -1.81 6.99
C ASP A 330 -2.60 -0.70 7.69
N VAL A 331 -3.32 -1.03 8.76
CA VAL A 331 -4.13 -0.07 9.53
C VAL A 331 -3.28 1.10 10.07
N ALA A 332 -2.05 0.83 10.47
CA ALA A 332 -1.19 1.85 11.04
C ALA A 332 -0.48 2.70 9.98
N ALA A 333 -0.26 2.16 8.79
CA ALA A 333 0.37 2.87 7.69
C ALA A 333 -0.63 3.65 6.83
N ARG A 334 -1.93 3.40 6.99
CA ARG A 334 -2.99 4.19 6.33
C ARG A 334 -2.94 5.63 6.79
N GLY A 335 -3.15 6.54 5.88
CA GLY A 335 -3.18 7.98 6.17
C GLY A 335 -1.84 8.62 6.49
N ILE A 336 -0.73 7.90 6.39
CA ILE A 336 0.58 8.50 6.57
C ILE A 336 0.99 9.19 5.27
N ASP A 337 1.03 10.54 5.30
CA ASP A 337 1.65 11.30 4.22
C ASP A 337 3.15 11.39 4.48
N ILE A 338 3.89 10.61 3.73
CA ILE A 338 5.34 10.64 3.70
C ILE A 338 5.76 10.83 2.25
N LYS A 339 6.45 11.94 1.99
CA LYS A 339 7.00 12.25 0.68
C LYS A 339 8.37 11.62 0.50
N GLY A 340 8.67 11.19 -0.73
CA GLY A 340 9.99 10.71 -1.12
C GLY A 340 10.36 9.32 -0.57
N VAL A 341 9.38 8.45 -0.27
CA VAL A 341 9.62 7.03 0.00
C VAL A 341 10.12 6.38 -1.29
N SER A 342 11.34 5.86 -1.28
CA SER A 342 11.94 5.21 -2.44
C SER A 342 11.48 3.77 -2.62
N HIS A 343 11.23 3.07 -1.52
CA HIS A 343 10.90 1.65 -1.53
C HIS A 343 9.66 1.32 -0.71
N VAL A 344 8.79 0.50 -1.26
CA VAL A 344 7.72 -0.18 -0.52
C VAL A 344 7.99 -1.68 -0.54
N VAL A 345 8.06 -2.30 0.62
CA VAL A 345 8.27 -3.73 0.76
C VAL A 345 7.04 -4.38 1.38
N ASN A 346 6.35 -5.19 0.61
CA ASN A 346 5.31 -6.09 1.15
C ASN A 346 5.99 -7.32 1.75
N TYR A 347 6.38 -7.26 3.02
CA TYR A 347 6.96 -8.38 3.76
C TYR A 347 5.99 -9.56 3.86
N SER A 348 4.71 -9.28 3.88
CA SER A 348 3.62 -10.25 3.78
C SER A 348 2.74 -9.93 2.57
N LEU A 349 2.37 -10.97 1.82
CA LEU A 349 1.49 -10.84 0.66
C LEU A 349 0.17 -10.18 1.08
N PRO A 350 -0.28 -9.08 0.43
CA PRO A 350 -1.55 -8.43 0.75
C PRO A 350 -2.74 -9.35 0.50
N PHE A 351 -3.84 -9.05 1.17
CA PHE A 351 -5.05 -9.89 1.08
C PHE A 351 -5.73 -9.76 -0.29
N ASP A 352 -5.82 -8.55 -0.80
CA ASP A 352 -6.50 -8.18 -2.06
C ASP A 352 -5.70 -7.15 -2.87
N THR A 353 -6.23 -6.78 -4.03
CA THR A 353 -5.62 -5.83 -4.97
C THR A 353 -5.70 -4.39 -4.46
N ALA A 354 -6.77 -4.01 -3.79
CA ALA A 354 -6.93 -2.64 -3.28
C ALA A 354 -5.87 -2.35 -2.20
N THR A 355 -5.72 -3.26 -1.22
CA THR A 355 -4.65 -3.19 -0.21
C THR A 355 -3.26 -3.10 -0.86
N TYR A 356 -3.02 -3.89 -1.93
CA TYR A 356 -1.76 -3.82 -2.67
C TYR A 356 -1.51 -2.41 -3.25
N VAL A 357 -2.49 -1.86 -3.96
CA VAL A 357 -2.38 -0.53 -4.59
C VAL A 357 -2.19 0.57 -3.54
N HIS A 358 -2.93 0.52 -2.43
CA HIS A 358 -2.79 1.47 -1.32
C HIS A 358 -1.41 1.41 -0.66
N ARG A 359 -0.78 0.22 -0.56
CA ARG A 359 0.58 0.08 -0.04
C ARG A 359 1.60 0.69 -1.00
N ILE A 360 1.60 0.27 -2.27
CA ILE A 360 2.59 0.75 -3.24
C ILE A 360 2.43 2.23 -3.56
N GLY A 361 1.21 2.77 -3.47
CA GLY A 361 0.92 4.20 -3.60
C GLY A 361 1.58 5.09 -2.54
N ARG A 362 2.41 4.55 -1.62
CA ARG A 362 3.26 5.32 -0.71
C ARG A 362 4.59 5.72 -1.38
N THR A 363 4.94 5.13 -2.51
CA THR A 363 6.07 5.53 -3.37
C THR A 363 5.58 5.96 -4.75
N GLY A 364 6.44 6.44 -5.60
CA GLY A 364 6.08 6.85 -6.98
C GLY A 364 5.16 8.07 -7.04
N ARG A 365 5.24 8.99 -6.07
CA ARG A 365 4.41 10.20 -5.99
C ARG A 365 5.09 11.41 -6.63
N ALA A 366 4.28 12.33 -7.16
CA ALA A 366 4.73 13.60 -7.73
C ALA A 366 5.81 13.43 -8.83
N GLY A 367 5.62 12.44 -9.72
CA GLY A 367 6.54 12.22 -10.85
C GLY A 367 7.88 11.56 -10.48
N THR A 368 8.05 11.08 -9.24
CA THR A 368 9.26 10.34 -8.84
C THR A 368 9.08 8.85 -9.06
N GLU A 369 10.15 8.18 -9.49
CA GLU A 369 10.17 6.72 -9.61
C GLU A 369 10.16 6.06 -8.24
N GLY A 370 9.47 4.92 -8.11
CA GLY A 370 9.38 4.13 -6.90
C GLY A 370 9.67 2.65 -7.14
N ILE A 371 10.07 1.93 -6.10
CA ILE A 371 10.30 0.49 -6.17
C ILE A 371 9.38 -0.22 -5.19
N ALA A 372 8.64 -1.21 -5.67
CA ALA A 372 7.78 -2.06 -4.85
C ALA A 372 8.21 -3.53 -4.93
N VAL A 373 8.60 -4.12 -3.81
CA VAL A 373 9.02 -5.53 -3.74
C VAL A 373 8.06 -6.30 -2.84
N THR A 374 7.51 -7.41 -3.34
CA THR A 374 6.58 -8.25 -2.60
C THR A 374 7.18 -9.62 -2.30
N PHE A 375 7.29 -9.97 -1.02
CA PHE A 375 7.73 -11.29 -0.61
C PHE A 375 6.57 -12.27 -0.61
N VAL A 376 6.77 -13.37 -1.34
CA VAL A 376 5.76 -14.41 -1.54
C VAL A 376 6.32 -15.74 -1.06
N ARG A 377 5.60 -16.42 -0.17
CA ARG A 377 5.99 -17.77 0.22
C ARG A 377 5.72 -18.78 -0.90
N PRO A 378 6.50 -19.85 -1.02
CA PRO A 378 6.24 -20.89 -2.03
C PRO A 378 4.80 -21.41 -2.01
N GLU A 379 4.18 -21.51 -0.83
CA GLU A 379 2.79 -21.98 -0.65
C GLU A 379 1.76 -20.96 -1.16
N GLU A 380 2.12 -19.68 -1.25
CA GLU A 380 1.25 -18.58 -1.68
C GLU A 380 1.24 -18.35 -3.19
N ARG A 381 2.01 -19.12 -3.98
CA ARG A 381 2.09 -18.96 -5.44
C ARG A 381 0.72 -19.04 -6.13
N ARG A 382 -0.22 -19.85 -5.63
CA ARG A 382 -1.59 -19.92 -6.19
C ARG A 382 -2.36 -18.62 -5.97
N LYS A 383 -2.25 -18.05 -4.76
CA LYS A 383 -2.86 -16.77 -4.40
C LYS A 383 -2.24 -15.64 -5.23
N LEU A 384 -0.91 -15.65 -5.38
CA LEU A 384 -0.18 -14.70 -6.23
C LEU A 384 -0.69 -14.73 -7.69
N GLY A 385 -0.89 -15.90 -8.28
CA GLY A 385 -1.36 -16.03 -9.66
C GLY A 385 -2.73 -15.40 -9.92
N PHE A 386 -3.60 -15.36 -8.90
CA PHE A 386 -4.87 -14.64 -8.97
C PHE A 386 -4.66 -13.13 -8.77
N LEU A 387 -3.88 -12.77 -7.77
CA LEU A 387 -3.61 -11.38 -7.39
C LEU A 387 -2.85 -10.63 -8.51
N SER A 388 -1.83 -11.24 -9.12
CA SER A 388 -0.99 -10.59 -10.14
C SER A 388 -1.78 -10.14 -11.38
N LYS A 389 -2.79 -10.93 -11.81
CA LYS A 389 -3.65 -10.55 -12.93
C LYS A 389 -4.46 -9.29 -12.63
N ASN A 390 -4.97 -9.21 -11.41
CA ASN A 390 -5.76 -8.06 -10.95
C ASN A 390 -4.86 -6.84 -10.69
N ILE A 391 -3.66 -7.04 -10.14
CA ILE A 391 -2.66 -5.98 -9.96
C ILE A 391 -2.29 -5.38 -11.33
N LYS A 392 -1.90 -6.21 -12.31
CA LYS A 392 -1.55 -5.73 -13.65
C LYS A 392 -2.68 -4.95 -14.32
N LYS A 393 -3.94 -5.36 -14.09
CA LYS A 393 -5.11 -4.62 -14.57
C LYS A 393 -5.30 -3.28 -13.83
N ALA A 394 -5.05 -3.25 -12.51
CA ALA A 394 -5.28 -2.06 -11.68
C ALA A 394 -4.16 -1.03 -11.80
N THR A 395 -2.91 -1.47 -11.97
CA THR A 395 -1.73 -0.59 -12.01
C THR A 395 -1.24 -0.29 -13.42
N LYS A 396 -1.72 -1.05 -14.43
CA LYS A 396 -1.25 -1.04 -15.82
C LYS A 396 0.26 -1.21 -15.99
N SER A 397 0.94 -1.66 -14.93
CA SER A 397 2.37 -1.92 -14.89
C SER A 397 2.64 -3.41 -14.76
N ASP A 398 3.81 -3.84 -15.21
CA ASP A 398 4.22 -5.24 -15.07
C ASP A 398 4.50 -5.60 -13.62
N PHE A 399 4.10 -6.80 -13.22
CA PHE A 399 4.35 -7.37 -11.92
C PHE A 399 5.02 -8.74 -12.12
N GLU A 400 6.35 -8.76 -12.01
CA GLU A 400 7.18 -9.88 -12.44
C GLU A 400 8.01 -10.49 -11.30
N GLU A 401 8.48 -11.73 -11.51
CA GLU A 401 9.39 -12.38 -10.57
C GLU A 401 10.79 -11.78 -10.69
N GLY A 402 11.21 -11.07 -9.66
CA GLY A 402 12.53 -10.49 -9.58
C GLY A 402 13.56 -11.47 -9.01
N LYS A 403 14.83 -11.28 -9.35
CA LYS A 403 15.95 -12.03 -8.78
C LYS A 403 16.36 -11.41 -7.44
N ILE A 404 16.50 -12.24 -6.40
CA ILE A 404 17.05 -11.79 -5.13
C ILE A 404 18.55 -11.55 -5.32
N PRO A 405 19.09 -10.39 -4.90
CA PRO A 405 20.49 -10.07 -5.08
C PRO A 405 21.42 -11.10 -4.44
N GLU A 406 22.50 -11.44 -5.14
CA GLU A 406 23.52 -12.30 -4.59
C GLU A 406 24.40 -11.52 -3.59
N ILE A 407 24.97 -12.25 -2.60
CA ILE A 407 25.83 -11.61 -1.58
C ILE A 407 26.99 -10.85 -2.25
N LYS A 408 27.53 -11.36 -3.36
CA LYS A 408 28.62 -10.71 -4.09
C LYS A 408 28.18 -9.38 -4.69
N GLU A 409 26.98 -9.32 -5.27
CA GLU A 409 26.40 -8.09 -5.85
C GLU A 409 26.19 -7.03 -4.74
N VAL A 410 25.62 -7.44 -3.61
CA VAL A 410 25.40 -6.55 -2.45
C VAL A 410 26.72 -6.00 -1.91
N LEU A 411 27.73 -6.86 -1.74
CA LEU A 411 29.06 -6.44 -1.26
C LEU A 411 29.77 -5.52 -2.25
N ALA A 412 29.62 -5.73 -3.56
CA ALA A 412 30.17 -4.83 -4.56
C ALA A 412 29.61 -3.41 -4.42
N VAL A 413 28.31 -3.27 -4.32
CA VAL A 413 27.64 -1.97 -4.12
C VAL A 413 28.05 -1.32 -2.79
N LYS A 414 28.15 -2.10 -1.70
CA LYS A 414 28.63 -1.58 -0.40
C LYS A 414 30.08 -1.10 -0.48
N ASN A 415 30.94 -1.83 -1.16
CA ASN A 415 32.34 -1.43 -1.37
C ASN A 415 32.41 -0.09 -2.13
N GLU A 416 31.66 0.06 -3.22
CA GLU A 416 31.61 1.30 -3.98
C GLU A 416 31.13 2.47 -3.11
N ARG A 417 30.11 2.25 -2.28
CA ARG A 417 29.57 3.25 -1.35
C ARG A 417 30.61 3.68 -0.32
N VAL A 418 31.30 2.73 0.31
CA VAL A 418 32.38 3.03 1.27
C VAL A 418 33.51 3.80 0.61
N ILE A 419 33.89 3.43 -0.62
CA ILE A 419 34.92 4.14 -1.39
C ILE A 419 34.46 5.57 -1.69
N ALA A 420 33.23 5.77 -2.14
CA ALA A 420 32.68 7.09 -2.43
C ALA A 420 32.65 7.97 -1.17
N GLU A 421 32.15 7.43 -0.05
CA GLU A 421 32.11 8.12 1.25
C GLU A 421 33.51 8.51 1.75
N LEU A 422 34.48 7.61 1.62
CA LEU A 422 35.85 7.89 2.00
C LEU A 422 36.47 8.96 1.10
N LYS A 423 36.22 8.89 -0.22
CA LYS A 423 36.68 9.91 -1.15
C LYS A 423 36.14 11.30 -0.81
N ASP A 424 34.85 11.41 -0.53
CA ASP A 424 34.22 12.67 -0.15
C ASP A 424 34.77 13.24 1.16
N LYS A 425 35.02 12.37 2.13
CA LYS A 425 35.60 12.78 3.42
C LYS A 425 37.08 13.16 3.34
N LEU A 426 37.87 12.43 2.55
CA LEU A 426 39.31 12.59 2.49
C LEU A 426 39.75 13.67 1.52
N PHE A 427 39.04 13.87 0.42
CA PHE A 427 39.49 14.77 -0.66
C PHE A 427 38.58 15.98 -0.78
N LYS A 428 39.14 17.16 -0.94
CA LYS A 428 38.43 18.39 -1.34
C LYS A 428 38.67 18.59 -2.85
N PRO A 429 37.64 18.95 -3.62
CA PRO A 429 37.86 19.46 -4.95
C PRO A 429 38.67 20.78 -4.83
N VAL A 430 39.79 20.87 -5.49
CA VAL A 430 40.54 22.11 -5.60
C VAL A 430 39.87 22.95 -6.65
N VAL A 431 39.13 23.96 -6.21
CA VAL A 431 38.68 25.04 -7.09
C VAL A 431 39.83 25.98 -7.22
N GLU A 432 40.60 25.93 -8.34
CA GLU A 432 41.57 26.98 -8.68
C GLU A 432 40.76 28.27 -8.93
N CYS A 433 40.72 29.13 -7.93
CA CYS A 433 40.33 30.52 -8.14
C CYS A 433 41.46 31.16 -8.99
N SER A 434 41.19 31.38 -10.26
CA SER A 434 42.02 32.25 -11.08
C SER A 434 42.09 33.61 -10.43
N ARG A 435 43.32 34.09 -10.21
CA ARG A 435 43.75 35.25 -9.41
C ARG A 435 43.28 36.62 -9.96
N SER A 436 42.18 36.72 -10.68
CA SER A 436 41.79 37.98 -11.36
C SER A 436 40.49 38.62 -10.84
N GLU A 437 39.84 38.10 -9.77
CA GLU A 437 38.66 38.75 -9.20
C GLU A 437 38.66 38.74 -7.67
N CYS A 438 39.70 39.26 -7.06
CA CYS A 438 39.63 39.77 -5.69
C CYS A 438 39.36 41.27 -5.75
N ILE A 439 38.14 41.69 -5.89
CA ILE A 439 37.72 43.07 -5.64
C ILE A 439 37.67 43.24 -4.12
N GLU A 440 38.55 44.12 -3.66
CA GLU A 440 38.58 44.64 -2.29
C GLU A 440 37.21 45.30 -1.94
N THR A 441 36.44 44.65 -1.11
CA THR A 441 35.35 45.31 -0.39
C THR A 441 35.86 45.62 1.01
N THR A 442 36.20 46.86 1.22
CA THR A 442 36.38 47.44 2.56
C THR A 442 35.07 47.37 3.28
N ALA A 443 34.99 46.50 4.27
CA ALA A 443 33.84 46.40 5.17
C ALA A 443 34.08 47.33 6.38
N GLU A 444 33.22 48.28 6.52
CA GLU A 444 33.02 48.99 7.81
C GLU A 444 32.51 48.02 8.86
N LEU A 445 33.18 48.04 9.99
CA LEU A 445 32.84 47.27 11.19
C LEU A 445 31.53 47.81 11.79
N ASP A 446 30.47 47.04 11.75
CA ASP A 446 29.35 47.23 12.64
C ASP A 446 29.15 45.97 13.50
N ASN A 447 29.15 46.23 14.80
CA ASN A 447 29.22 45.26 15.90
C ASN A 447 27.81 44.77 16.24
N THR A 448 27.31 43.73 15.59
CA THR A 448 26.22 42.92 16.17
C THR A 448 26.31 41.45 15.68
N SER A 449 26.41 40.61 16.67
CA SER A 449 26.53 39.14 16.61
C SER A 449 25.48 38.41 15.78
N LYS A 450 25.84 37.97 14.60
CA LYS A 450 25.31 36.75 13.93
C LYS A 450 26.25 36.36 12.76
N PRO A 451 26.60 35.08 12.59
CA PRO A 451 27.42 34.68 11.44
C PRO A 451 26.63 34.76 10.14
N PRO A 452 27.21 35.17 9.01
CA PRO A 452 26.55 35.28 7.72
C PRO A 452 26.26 33.88 7.15
N VAL A 453 25.00 33.65 6.77
CA VAL A 453 24.61 32.51 5.94
C VAL A 453 24.91 32.89 4.51
N VAL A 454 25.96 32.30 3.94
CA VAL A 454 26.28 32.42 2.51
C VAL A 454 25.45 31.39 1.76
N SER A 455 24.40 31.85 1.08
CA SER A 455 23.68 31.06 0.09
C SER A 455 24.40 31.14 -1.24
N ILE A 456 25.06 30.05 -1.64
CA ILE A 456 25.66 29.91 -2.97
C ILE A 456 24.58 29.33 -3.90
N GLN A 457 24.11 30.12 -4.87
CA GLN A 457 23.31 29.60 -5.96
C GLN A 457 24.22 28.89 -6.98
N PRO A 458 23.87 27.72 -7.50
CA PRO A 458 24.64 27.05 -8.53
C PRO A 458 24.39 27.69 -9.90
N SER A 459 25.36 28.44 -10.42
CA SER A 459 25.38 28.82 -11.82
C SER A 459 25.95 27.69 -12.67
N ALA A 460 25.33 27.45 -13.81
CA ALA A 460 25.62 26.41 -14.77
C ALA A 460 27.12 26.39 -15.20
N TYR A 461 27.77 25.25 -15.01
CA TYR A 461 29.10 24.99 -15.53
C TYR A 461 29.03 24.15 -16.81
N SER A 462 29.68 24.68 -17.87
CA SER A 462 29.95 23.92 -19.08
C SER A 462 31.14 23.01 -18.83
N THR A 463 30.96 21.71 -19.07
CA THR A 463 31.97 20.67 -19.00
C THR A 463 32.90 20.74 -20.21
N THR A 464 34.11 21.27 -20.04
CA THR A 464 35.29 20.90 -20.87
C THR A 464 36.24 20.13 -19.97
N GLY A 465 36.55 18.89 -20.39
CA GLY A 465 37.30 17.95 -19.59
C GLY A 465 38.76 18.32 -19.41
N GLU A 466 39.11 18.79 -18.24
CA GLU A 466 40.47 18.80 -17.71
C GLU A 466 40.45 18.28 -16.28
N GLY A 467 41.40 17.41 -15.94
CA GLY A 467 41.41 16.61 -14.73
C GLY A 467 41.35 17.46 -13.46
N ILE A 468 40.27 17.26 -12.67
CA ILE A 468 40.15 17.86 -11.35
C ILE A 468 41.20 17.28 -10.44
N SER A 469 42.24 18.09 -10.09
CA SER A 469 43.26 17.73 -9.09
C SER A 469 42.56 17.73 -7.70
N THR A 470 42.54 16.57 -7.06
CA THR A 470 42.01 16.44 -5.69
C THR A 470 43.15 16.32 -4.69
N THR A 471 43.18 17.13 -3.65
CA THR A 471 44.15 17.02 -2.56
C THR A 471 43.48 16.54 -1.27
N VAL A 472 44.26 15.80 -0.45
CA VAL A 472 43.80 15.35 0.87
C VAL A 472 43.48 16.58 1.75
N ARG A 473 42.39 16.56 2.50
CA ARG A 473 42.04 17.64 3.42
C ARG A 473 43.10 17.78 4.51
N THR A 474 43.88 18.85 4.46
CA THR A 474 44.96 19.10 5.41
C THR A 474 44.49 19.24 6.84
N GLU A 475 43.22 19.63 7.07
CA GLU A 475 42.57 19.69 8.37
C GLU A 475 42.51 18.33 9.09
N LEU A 476 42.54 17.22 8.34
CA LEU A 476 42.57 15.85 8.87
C LEU A 476 43.98 15.38 9.21
N LEU A 477 45.02 16.03 8.66
CA LEU A 477 46.40 15.66 8.83
C LEU A 477 47.01 16.39 10.02
N THR A 478 46.60 16.07 11.24
CA THR A 478 47.24 16.57 12.46
C THR A 478 48.54 15.83 12.69
N THR A 479 49.53 16.49 13.35
CA THR A 479 50.85 15.89 13.68
C THR A 479 50.69 14.56 14.42
N THR A 480 49.65 14.39 15.21
CA THR A 480 49.34 13.15 15.92
C THR A 480 49.06 12.01 14.94
N PHE A 481 48.19 12.23 13.96
CA PHE A 481 47.84 11.16 13.01
C PHE A 481 48.94 10.89 12.00
N THR A 482 49.72 11.90 11.59
CA THR A 482 50.88 11.66 10.74
C THR A 482 51.96 10.88 11.45
N ASN A 483 52.24 11.13 12.73
CA ASN A 483 53.15 10.34 13.54
C ASN A 483 52.68 8.90 13.76
N LEU A 484 51.37 8.69 14.01
CA LEU A 484 50.79 7.35 14.11
C LEU A 484 50.88 6.60 12.77
N ALA A 485 50.61 7.26 11.66
CA ALA A 485 50.75 6.65 10.33
C ALA A 485 52.18 6.25 10.05
N ALA A 486 53.18 7.12 10.36
CA ALA A 486 54.59 6.82 10.23
C ALA A 486 55.02 5.62 11.08
N ALA A 487 54.58 5.57 12.34
CA ALA A 487 54.88 4.45 13.24
C ALA A 487 54.25 3.13 12.77
N LEU A 488 53.04 3.16 12.21
CA LEU A 488 52.35 1.98 11.69
C LEU A 488 53.02 1.49 10.38
N CYS A 489 53.56 2.40 9.59
CA CYS A 489 54.23 2.08 8.30
C CYS A 489 55.73 1.79 8.46
N GLU A 490 56.28 1.82 9.69
CA GLU A 490 57.69 1.50 9.95
C GLU A 490 57.97 0.05 9.53
N ASN A 491 58.83 -0.12 8.50
CA ASN A 491 59.18 -1.43 7.90
C ASN A 491 57.97 -2.21 7.26
N GLN A 492 56.89 -1.53 6.98
CA GLN A 492 55.70 -2.14 6.34
C GLN A 492 55.30 -1.37 5.07
N ASP A 493 54.68 -2.06 4.14
CA ASP A 493 54.10 -1.41 2.96
C ASP A 493 52.88 -0.57 3.34
N PRO A 494 52.86 0.75 3.06
CA PRO A 494 51.73 1.64 3.39
C PRO A 494 50.38 1.17 2.85
N GLN A 495 50.34 0.47 1.70
CA GLN A 495 49.12 -0.07 1.13
C GLN A 495 48.56 -1.23 1.99
N GLN A 496 49.45 -2.09 2.50
CA GLN A 496 49.04 -3.18 3.39
C GLN A 496 48.56 -2.66 4.75
N VAL A 497 49.23 -1.65 5.29
CA VAL A 497 48.80 -0.98 6.53
C VAL A 497 47.44 -0.35 6.34
N LEU A 498 47.22 0.40 5.26
CA LEU A 498 45.92 0.98 4.93
C LEU A 498 44.83 -0.09 4.78
N ALA A 499 45.13 -1.18 4.06
CA ALA A 499 44.20 -2.30 3.90
C ALA A 499 43.86 -2.94 5.27
N GLY A 500 44.85 -3.04 6.16
CA GLY A 500 44.65 -3.50 7.54
C GLY A 500 43.74 -2.58 8.33
N VAL A 501 43.96 -1.27 8.29
CA VAL A 501 43.11 -0.27 8.96
C VAL A 501 41.68 -0.32 8.41
N LEU A 502 41.52 -0.34 7.08
CA LEU A 502 40.20 -0.47 6.46
C LEU A 502 39.48 -1.77 6.86
N SER A 503 40.25 -2.88 6.96
CA SER A 503 39.72 -4.16 7.40
C SER A 503 39.24 -4.13 8.86
N VAL A 504 39.94 -3.42 9.73
CA VAL A 504 39.52 -3.24 11.14
C VAL A 504 38.29 -2.35 11.25
N VAL A 505 38.22 -1.27 10.47
CA VAL A 505 37.11 -0.29 10.54
C VAL A 505 35.86 -0.79 9.85
N TYR A 506 35.98 -1.38 8.66
CA TYR A 506 34.87 -1.77 7.80
C TYR A 506 34.69 -3.29 7.66
N GLY A 507 35.57 -4.09 8.26
CA GLY A 507 35.58 -5.53 8.08
C GLY A 507 34.27 -6.20 8.48
N ASP A 508 33.64 -5.73 9.54
CA ASP A 508 32.34 -6.22 9.95
C ASP A 508 31.24 -5.85 8.94
N GLN A 509 31.20 -4.62 8.45
CA GLN A 509 30.19 -4.14 7.51
C GLN A 509 30.29 -4.80 6.13
N LEU A 510 31.50 -5.10 5.69
CA LEU A 510 31.82 -5.70 4.38
C LEU A 510 31.96 -7.24 4.44
N SER A 511 31.69 -7.86 5.59
CA SER A 511 31.80 -9.30 5.76
C SER A 511 30.61 -10.04 5.14
N SER A 512 30.89 -11.05 4.33
CA SER A 512 29.86 -11.97 3.84
C SER A 512 29.17 -12.77 4.96
N ARG A 513 29.74 -12.78 6.17
CA ARG A 513 29.18 -13.46 7.34
C ARG A 513 27.88 -12.81 7.87
N HIS A 514 27.66 -11.53 7.56
CA HIS A 514 26.42 -10.83 7.90
C HIS A 514 25.20 -11.34 7.14
N TYR A 515 25.42 -12.04 6.01
CA TYR A 515 24.37 -12.50 5.15
C TYR A 515 24.12 -13.98 5.30
N GLY A 516 22.88 -14.34 5.62
CA GLY A 516 22.42 -15.72 5.62
C GLY A 516 22.32 -16.31 4.21
N LYS A 517 22.33 -17.61 4.11
CA LYS A 517 22.10 -18.29 2.83
C LYS A 517 20.61 -18.30 2.50
N ILE A 518 20.25 -17.74 1.35
CA ILE A 518 18.93 -17.90 0.77
C ILE A 518 18.99 -19.04 -0.24
N ASN A 519 18.15 -20.05 -0.06
CA ASN A 519 18.05 -21.15 -1.01
C ASN A 519 17.19 -20.74 -2.19
N THR A 520 17.78 -20.00 -3.14
CA THR A 520 17.11 -19.56 -4.39
C THR A 520 16.72 -20.70 -5.32
N LYS A 521 17.04 -21.94 -4.97
CA LYS A 521 16.70 -23.14 -5.75
C LYS A 521 15.28 -23.68 -5.47
N SER A 522 14.33 -22.84 -5.11
CA SER A 522 12.93 -23.21 -5.05
C SER A 522 12.19 -22.65 -6.26
N GLY A 523 12.31 -23.30 -7.41
CA GLY A 523 11.51 -22.87 -8.53
C GLY A 523 11.87 -23.36 -9.93
N ALA A 524 13.00 -24.04 -10.12
CA ALA A 524 13.07 -24.93 -11.28
C ALA A 524 12.23 -26.18 -10.93
N PRO A 525 11.23 -26.57 -11.72
CA PRO A 525 10.74 -27.93 -11.62
C PRO A 525 11.98 -28.80 -11.81
N ARG A 526 12.39 -29.52 -10.74
CA ARG A 526 13.39 -30.56 -10.89
C ARG A 526 12.79 -31.53 -11.90
N GLY A 527 13.20 -31.45 -13.15
CA GLY A 527 12.73 -32.26 -14.26
C GLY A 527 12.86 -33.78 -14.03
N ASP A 528 13.30 -34.17 -12.85
CA ASP A 528 13.51 -35.53 -12.40
C ASP A 528 12.70 -35.93 -11.14
N GLN A 529 11.68 -35.18 -10.73
CA GLN A 529 10.78 -35.60 -9.65
C GLN A 529 9.35 -35.75 -10.13
N LYS A 530 8.69 -36.85 -9.70
CA LYS A 530 7.26 -37.06 -9.92
C LYS A 530 6.52 -37.16 -8.59
N ARG A 531 5.35 -36.52 -8.55
CA ARG A 531 4.47 -36.56 -7.37
C ARG A 531 3.64 -37.83 -7.41
N ILE A 532 3.62 -38.54 -6.29
CA ILE A 532 2.86 -39.76 -6.11
C ILE A 532 1.88 -39.60 -4.94
N PHE A 533 0.76 -40.28 -5.09
CA PHE A 533 -0.24 -40.48 -4.05
C PHE A 533 0.08 -41.76 -3.29
N ILE A 534 -0.06 -41.75 -1.96
CA ILE A 534 -0.02 -42.91 -1.09
C ILE A 534 -1.21 -42.92 -0.14
N SER A 535 -1.89 -44.07 0.02
CA SER A 535 -3.03 -44.25 0.91
C SER A 535 -2.65 -44.39 2.38
N LEU A 536 -1.80 -43.49 2.89
CA LEU A 536 -1.43 -43.32 4.30
C LEU A 536 -1.62 -41.87 4.69
N GLY A 537 -2.29 -41.61 5.81
CA GLY A 537 -2.60 -40.27 6.27
C GLY A 537 -2.55 -40.11 7.79
N LYS A 538 -3.00 -38.95 8.28
CA LYS A 538 -3.03 -38.65 9.70
C LYS A 538 -3.88 -39.62 10.51
N ARG A 539 -4.92 -40.23 9.92
CA ARG A 539 -5.76 -41.24 10.57
C ARG A 539 -5.00 -42.55 10.86
N ASP A 540 -3.99 -42.82 10.05
CA ASP A 540 -3.15 -43.98 10.19
C ASP A 540 -1.93 -43.72 11.10
N GLY A 541 -1.85 -42.52 11.70
CA GLY A 541 -0.78 -42.10 12.62
C GLY A 541 0.46 -41.54 11.89
N TYR A 542 0.37 -41.24 10.57
CA TYR A 542 1.52 -40.78 9.82
C TYR A 542 1.54 -39.24 9.75
N HIS A 543 2.69 -38.66 10.03
CA HIS A 543 3.05 -37.26 9.78
C HIS A 543 4.12 -37.18 8.70
N ALA A 544 4.54 -35.97 8.32
CA ALA A 544 5.48 -35.78 7.22
C ALA A 544 6.83 -36.50 7.43
N LYS A 545 7.30 -36.61 8.68
CA LYS A 545 8.54 -37.28 9.01
C LYS A 545 8.41 -38.79 8.83
N GLU A 546 7.35 -39.39 9.35
CA GLU A 546 7.10 -40.84 9.25
C GLU A 546 6.87 -41.28 7.80
N ILE A 547 6.28 -40.41 6.95
CA ILE A 547 6.16 -40.64 5.51
C ILE A 547 7.55 -40.60 4.85
N ALA A 548 8.39 -39.61 5.21
CA ALA A 548 9.77 -39.54 4.68
C ALA A 548 10.59 -40.80 5.08
N ASP A 549 10.49 -41.22 6.34
CA ASP A 549 11.17 -42.39 6.85
C ASP A 549 10.65 -43.65 6.14
N TYR A 550 9.34 -43.78 5.95
CA TYR A 550 8.70 -44.89 5.22
C TYR A 550 9.26 -45.05 3.79
N PHE A 551 9.36 -43.94 3.02
CA PHE A 551 9.93 -44.02 1.70
C PHE A 551 11.43 -44.26 1.68
N SER A 552 12.15 -43.72 2.69
CA SER A 552 13.58 -44.00 2.87
C SER A 552 13.86 -45.49 3.05
N GLU A 553 13.08 -46.15 3.88
CA GLU A 553 13.20 -47.59 4.14
C GLU A 553 12.74 -48.42 2.96
N LEU A 554 11.57 -48.09 2.35
CA LEU A 554 10.99 -48.86 1.24
C LEU A 554 11.86 -48.84 -0.02
N LEU A 555 12.49 -47.71 -0.31
CA LEU A 555 13.23 -47.51 -1.54
C LEU A 555 14.75 -47.50 -1.38
N HIS A 556 15.24 -47.57 -0.13
CA HIS A 556 16.66 -47.43 0.24
C HIS A 556 17.28 -46.13 -0.29
N ILE A 557 16.54 -45.01 -0.13
CA ILE A 557 16.99 -43.68 -0.56
C ILE A 557 17.19 -42.78 0.66
N PRO A 558 18.11 -41.83 0.62
CA PRO A 558 18.23 -40.82 1.69
C PRO A 558 16.95 -40.02 1.84
N GLY A 559 16.47 -39.79 3.08
CA GLY A 559 15.22 -39.05 3.36
C GLY A 559 15.19 -37.63 2.76
N ARG A 560 16.35 -36.99 2.46
CA ARG A 560 16.46 -35.74 1.74
C ARG A 560 16.00 -35.75 0.29
N LEU A 561 15.76 -36.94 -0.28
CA LEU A 561 15.23 -37.13 -1.65
C LEU A 561 13.70 -37.32 -1.67
N VAL A 562 13.09 -37.40 -0.50
CA VAL A 562 11.64 -37.42 -0.29
C VAL A 562 11.23 -35.99 0.02
N ASP A 563 10.61 -35.31 -0.92
CA ASP A 563 10.35 -33.88 -0.85
C ASP A 563 8.85 -33.57 -1.03
N ASP A 564 8.42 -32.35 -0.68
CA ASP A 564 7.05 -31.84 -0.90
C ASP A 564 5.96 -32.78 -0.35
N ILE A 565 6.07 -33.13 0.95
CA ILE A 565 5.18 -34.08 1.62
C ILE A 565 3.94 -33.36 2.16
N ASP A 566 2.80 -33.60 1.53
CA ASP A 566 1.48 -33.13 1.97
C ASP A 566 0.71 -34.29 2.63
N VAL A 567 0.45 -34.23 3.93
CA VAL A 567 -0.27 -35.26 4.68
C VAL A 567 -1.71 -34.84 4.92
N ALA A 568 -2.65 -35.48 4.21
CA ALA A 568 -4.07 -35.35 4.44
C ALA A 568 -4.59 -36.34 5.51
N GLN A 569 -5.90 -36.37 5.76
CA GLN A 569 -6.49 -37.25 6.79
C GLN A 569 -6.37 -38.73 6.44
N GLN A 570 -6.51 -39.10 5.15
CA GLN A 570 -6.58 -40.48 4.68
C GLN A 570 -5.50 -40.85 3.64
N PHE A 571 -4.72 -39.90 3.20
CA PHE A 571 -3.69 -40.09 2.18
C PHE A 571 -2.58 -39.04 2.32
N SER A 572 -1.47 -39.29 1.64
CA SER A 572 -0.40 -38.31 1.51
C SER A 572 0.04 -38.18 0.04
N LEU A 573 0.53 -36.99 -0.31
CA LEU A 573 1.15 -36.70 -1.60
C LEU A 573 2.64 -36.43 -1.35
N VAL A 574 3.51 -37.02 -2.16
CA VAL A 574 4.95 -37.00 -1.95
C VAL A 574 5.67 -36.87 -3.29
N SER A 575 6.68 -36.01 -3.37
CA SER A 575 7.53 -35.85 -4.54
C SER A 575 8.80 -36.70 -4.39
N LEU A 576 9.01 -37.62 -5.37
CA LEU A 576 10.14 -38.51 -5.43
C LEU A 576 10.88 -38.40 -6.77
N PRO A 577 12.19 -38.70 -6.83
CA PRO A 577 12.88 -38.87 -8.10
C PRO A 577 12.14 -39.86 -9.02
N VAL A 578 12.06 -39.59 -10.33
CA VAL A 578 11.26 -40.38 -11.29
C VAL A 578 11.53 -41.88 -11.20
N ALA A 579 12.81 -42.26 -11.07
CA ALA A 579 13.19 -43.68 -10.92
C ALA A 579 12.63 -44.30 -9.63
N SER A 580 12.70 -43.54 -8.52
CA SER A 580 12.19 -43.95 -7.21
C SER A 580 10.68 -44.01 -7.16
N ALA A 581 10.00 -43.04 -7.78
CA ALA A 581 8.54 -43.00 -7.91
C ALA A 581 8.01 -44.19 -8.72
N ARG A 582 8.67 -44.56 -9.85
CA ARG A 582 8.34 -45.72 -10.63
C ARG A 582 8.49 -47.00 -9.79
N LYS A 583 9.62 -47.16 -9.10
CA LYS A 583 9.89 -48.32 -8.24
C LYS A 583 8.85 -48.45 -7.11
N ALA A 584 8.48 -47.29 -6.46
CA ALA A 584 7.46 -47.32 -5.41
C ALA A 584 6.09 -47.81 -5.92
N ILE A 585 5.66 -47.36 -7.10
CA ILE A 585 4.40 -47.80 -7.69
C ILE A 585 4.45 -49.26 -8.14
N GLU A 586 5.57 -49.77 -8.66
CA GLU A 586 5.78 -51.18 -8.99
C GLU A 586 5.71 -52.07 -7.78
N LEU A 587 6.37 -51.69 -6.69
CA LEU A 587 6.30 -52.38 -5.42
C LEU A 587 4.88 -52.41 -4.82
N SER A 588 4.15 -51.29 -4.91
CA SER A 588 2.75 -51.19 -4.46
C SER A 588 1.81 -52.14 -5.28
N LYS A 589 2.10 -52.33 -6.56
CA LYS A 589 1.33 -53.26 -7.42
C LYS A 589 1.65 -54.75 -7.20
N SER A 590 2.91 -55.03 -6.89
CA SER A 590 3.37 -56.42 -6.71
C SER A 590 3.15 -56.98 -5.30
N ASN A 591 3.03 -56.12 -4.28
CA ASN A 591 2.91 -56.54 -2.89
C ASN A 591 1.69 -55.89 -2.20
N ARG A 592 0.67 -56.72 -1.89
CA ARG A 592 -0.58 -56.29 -1.23
C ARG A 592 -0.39 -55.74 0.19
N LYS A 593 0.79 -55.93 0.81
CA LYS A 593 1.11 -55.37 2.12
C LYS A 593 1.59 -53.92 2.07
N ILE A 594 1.94 -53.42 0.86
CA ILE A 594 2.38 -52.06 0.65
C ILE A 594 1.13 -51.19 0.32
N PRO A 595 0.96 -50.03 0.92
CA PRO A 595 -0.16 -49.12 0.66
C PRO A 595 -0.29 -48.80 -0.82
N HIS A 596 -1.51 -48.56 -1.26
CA HIS A 596 -1.80 -48.24 -2.68
C HIS A 596 -1.13 -46.89 -3.06
N MET A 597 -0.37 -46.91 -4.17
CA MET A 597 0.32 -45.77 -4.73
C MET A 597 0.03 -45.60 -6.23
N HIS A 598 -0.10 -44.35 -6.66
CA HIS A 598 -0.21 -43.99 -8.09
C HIS A 598 0.34 -42.58 -8.36
N TYR A 599 0.58 -42.23 -9.60
CA TYR A 599 0.99 -40.87 -9.94
C TYR A 599 -0.16 -39.88 -9.69
N ASP A 600 0.14 -38.68 -9.18
CA ASP A 600 -0.85 -37.60 -9.03
C ASP A 600 -1.01 -36.88 -10.41
N ASP A 601 -1.76 -37.52 -11.31
CA ASP A 601 -1.94 -37.12 -12.75
C ASP A 601 -2.84 -35.86 -12.93
N LYS A 602 -3.15 -35.11 -11.85
CA LYS A 602 -4.00 -33.92 -11.96
C LYS A 602 -3.40 -32.76 -12.75
N GLU A 603 -2.12 -32.78 -13.05
CA GLU A 603 -1.47 -31.73 -13.86
C GLU A 603 -1.50 -32.00 -15.39
N GLU A 604 -1.48 -33.24 -15.84
CA GLU A 604 -1.49 -33.57 -17.28
C GLU A 604 -2.89 -33.49 -17.91
N ASP A 605 -3.99 -33.69 -17.16
CA ASP A 605 -5.37 -33.70 -17.69
C ASP A 605 -5.94 -32.28 -17.94
N ARG A 606 -5.31 -31.21 -17.45
CA ARG A 606 -5.69 -29.81 -17.79
C ARG A 606 -5.18 -29.36 -19.16
N GLY A 607 -4.08 -29.90 -19.65
CA GLY A 607 -3.58 -29.63 -21.01
C GLY A 607 -4.37 -30.40 -22.07
N SER A 608 -4.72 -31.65 -21.80
CA SER A 608 -5.46 -32.52 -22.71
C SER A 608 -6.95 -32.15 -22.84
N ARG A 609 -7.60 -31.63 -21.82
CA ARG A 609 -8.99 -31.13 -21.89
C ARG A 609 -9.12 -29.79 -22.64
N ARG A 610 -8.11 -28.94 -22.65
CA ARG A 610 -8.11 -27.71 -23.45
C ARG A 610 -7.95 -28.00 -24.93
N THR A 611 -7.11 -28.96 -25.32
CA THR A 611 -6.92 -29.38 -26.71
C THR A 611 -8.13 -30.17 -27.23
N ARG A 612 -8.80 -31.01 -26.40
CA ARG A 612 -10.04 -31.70 -26.79
C ARG A 612 -11.24 -30.77 -26.88
N LYS A 613 -11.37 -29.72 -26.06
CA LYS A 613 -12.43 -28.69 -26.21
C LYS A 613 -12.20 -27.81 -27.43
N ALA A 614 -10.96 -27.46 -27.77
CA ALA A 614 -10.67 -26.73 -29.01
C ALA A 614 -10.94 -27.58 -30.27
N ALA A 615 -10.58 -28.85 -30.27
CA ALA A 615 -10.86 -29.75 -31.36
C ALA A 615 -12.36 -30.14 -31.54
N PHE A 616 -13.16 -30.03 -30.43
CA PHE A 616 -14.61 -30.23 -30.47
C PHE A 616 -15.36 -28.97 -30.95
N ALA A 617 -14.81 -27.77 -30.62
CA ALA A 617 -15.35 -26.50 -31.14
C ALA A 617 -15.09 -26.32 -32.63
N GLU A 618 -13.91 -26.74 -33.16
CA GLU A 618 -13.62 -26.71 -34.59
C GLU A 618 -14.41 -27.75 -35.41
N ARG A 619 -14.90 -28.83 -34.78
CA ARG A 619 -15.78 -29.82 -35.46
C ARG A 619 -17.24 -29.40 -35.47
N SER A 620 -17.71 -28.56 -34.53
CA SER A 620 -19.09 -28.07 -34.54
C SER A 620 -19.29 -26.90 -35.52
N GLU A 621 -18.24 -26.17 -35.89
CA GLU A 621 -18.34 -25.08 -36.87
C GLU A 621 -18.26 -25.57 -38.35
N ARG A 622 -17.87 -26.84 -38.61
CA ARG A 622 -17.87 -27.43 -39.96
C ARG A 622 -19.10 -28.29 -40.30
N GLY A 623 -20.04 -28.46 -39.34
CA GLY A 623 -21.24 -29.29 -39.49
C GLY A 623 -22.53 -28.56 -39.89
N ASP A 624 -22.54 -27.23 -39.90
CA ASP A 624 -23.79 -26.46 -40.02
C ASP A 624 -23.92 -25.69 -41.35
N ARG A 625 -23.48 -26.31 -42.46
CA ARG A 625 -23.74 -25.82 -43.81
C ARG A 625 -24.11 -26.94 -44.78
N ARG A 626 -25.09 -27.76 -44.44
CA ARG A 626 -25.92 -28.55 -45.39
C ARG A 626 -27.15 -29.00 -44.63
N ASP A 627 -28.31 -28.83 -45.30
CA ASP A 627 -29.65 -29.27 -44.93
C ASP A 627 -30.51 -28.26 -44.16
N ARG A 628 -30.90 -27.24 -44.92
CA ARG A 628 -32.22 -26.60 -44.77
C ARG A 628 -32.97 -26.89 -46.07
N GLU A 629 -33.77 -27.96 -46.01
CA GLU A 629 -35.00 -28.09 -46.82
C GLU A 629 -35.78 -29.30 -46.27
N ASP A 630 -37.10 -29.06 -46.13
CA ASP A 630 -38.18 -30.01 -45.86
C ASP A 630 -38.36 -30.57 -44.43
N CYS A 631 -39.36 -30.08 -43.77
CA CYS A 631 -40.68 -30.67 -43.54
C CYS A 631 -41.48 -29.88 -42.49
N LYS A 632 -42.56 -29.31 -42.96
CA LYS A 632 -43.70 -28.84 -42.15
C LYS A 632 -44.52 -30.06 -41.67
N ASP A 633 -45.17 -29.86 -40.53
CA ASP A 633 -46.43 -30.40 -40.06
C ASP A 633 -46.46 -31.36 -38.85
N ARG A 634 -47.14 -30.82 -37.84
CA ARG A 634 -48.06 -31.42 -36.86
C ARG A 634 -47.55 -31.99 -35.52
N PRO A 635 -48.48 -32.10 -34.52
CA PRO A 635 -48.78 -31.02 -33.55
C PRO A 635 -48.66 -31.49 -32.08
N SER A 636 -48.83 -30.51 -31.24
CA SER A 636 -49.10 -30.54 -29.78
C SER A 636 -49.61 -31.81 -29.11
N ARG A 637 -49.03 -32.19 -28.00
CA ARG A 637 -49.72 -32.77 -26.85
C ARG A 637 -49.07 -32.37 -25.53
N ALA A 638 -49.86 -31.63 -24.79
CA ALA A 638 -49.59 -31.27 -23.40
C ALA A 638 -50.09 -32.37 -22.42
N PRO A 639 -50.09 -32.14 -21.14
CA PRO A 639 -49.37 -32.95 -20.14
C PRO A 639 -50.31 -33.74 -19.22
N ARG A 640 -49.74 -34.68 -18.47
CA ARG A 640 -50.36 -35.26 -17.23
C ARG A 640 -49.22 -35.47 -16.24
N GLY A 641 -49.18 -34.93 -15.07
CA GLY A 641 -50.16 -34.80 -14.01
C GLY A 641 -50.15 -36.02 -13.10
N ARG A 642 -49.48 -35.93 -11.93
CA ARG A 642 -49.80 -36.68 -10.67
C ARG A 642 -48.93 -36.11 -9.55
N LEU A 643 -49.50 -35.32 -8.66
CA LEU A 643 -50.27 -35.63 -7.43
C LEU A 643 -49.39 -36.32 -6.38
N LYS A 644 -49.01 -35.50 -5.37
CA LYS A 644 -49.39 -35.49 -3.95
C LYS A 644 -48.97 -36.68 -3.08
N ALA A 645 -48.25 -36.39 -2.03
CA ALA A 645 -48.68 -36.73 -0.68
C ALA A 645 -48.05 -35.84 0.38
N LYS A 646 -48.91 -35.31 1.16
CA LYS A 646 -48.71 -34.57 2.46
C LYS A 646 -48.51 -35.61 3.58
N SER A 647 -47.73 -35.18 4.61
CA SER A 647 -48.10 -35.47 6.05
C SER A 647 -47.12 -34.62 6.88
N SER A 648 -47.50 -33.60 7.54
CA SER A 648 -48.28 -33.46 8.80
C SER A 648 -47.35 -33.48 10.03
N LYS A 649 -47.35 -32.32 10.68
CA LYS A 649 -46.88 -32.07 12.06
C LYS A 649 -47.69 -32.92 13.07
N PRO A 650 -47.24 -33.09 14.35
CA PRO A 650 -47.65 -32.08 15.31
C PRO A 650 -46.64 -31.75 16.43
N ASN A 651 -46.94 -30.62 17.05
CA ASN A 651 -46.54 -30.14 18.36
C ASN A 651 -46.79 -31.13 19.50
N VAL A 652 -46.05 -30.99 20.63
CA VAL A 652 -46.59 -30.87 21.98
C VAL A 652 -45.51 -30.38 22.96
N HIS A 653 -45.87 -29.39 23.75
CA HIS A 653 -45.42 -28.89 25.03
C HIS A 653 -44.79 -29.91 26.00
N THR A 654 -43.84 -29.49 26.83
CA THR A 654 -44.08 -29.28 28.27
C THR A 654 -42.87 -28.65 28.97
N GLN A 655 -43.19 -27.68 29.80
CA GLN A 655 -42.41 -27.08 30.89
C GLN A 655 -41.95 -28.14 31.89
N THR A 656 -40.83 -27.89 32.56
CA THR A 656 -40.76 -27.86 34.03
C THR A 656 -39.43 -27.32 34.54
N GLU A 657 -39.56 -26.47 35.50
CA GLU A 657 -38.60 -25.87 36.42
C GLU A 657 -37.73 -26.86 37.19
N ARG A 658 -36.58 -26.35 37.63
CA ARG A 658 -36.01 -26.39 39.00
C ARG A 658 -34.54 -25.96 38.94
N SER A 659 -34.20 -24.73 39.35
CA SER A 659 -33.86 -24.28 40.73
C SER A 659 -32.59 -24.91 41.32
N SER A 660 -31.77 -24.01 41.74
CA SER A 660 -30.93 -23.94 42.93
C SER A 660 -29.45 -24.24 42.84
N SER A 661 -28.77 -23.23 43.23
CA SER A 661 -27.60 -23.14 44.15
C SER A 661 -26.22 -23.51 43.63
N ARG A 662 -25.32 -22.57 43.63
CA ARG A 662 -24.49 -22.21 44.79
C ARG A 662 -23.60 -20.99 44.51
N LYS A 663 -23.73 -20.04 45.40
CA LYS A 663 -22.76 -19.01 45.77
C LYS A 663 -21.46 -19.65 46.28
N ASN A 664 -20.43 -18.83 46.17
CA ASN A 664 -19.15 -18.80 46.90
C ASN A 664 -17.93 -19.14 46.04
N ASN A 665 -17.24 -18.08 45.63
CA ASN A 665 -15.85 -17.83 46.08
C ASN A 665 -15.35 -16.51 45.46
N ALA A 666 -15.64 -15.46 46.21
CA ALA A 666 -14.97 -14.16 46.08
C ALA A 666 -14.42 -13.84 47.47
N ALA A 667 -13.20 -14.26 47.76
CA ALA A 667 -12.39 -13.74 48.86
C ALA A 667 -11.07 -14.54 48.96
N ALA A 668 -10.08 -14.19 48.16
CA ALA A 668 -8.65 -14.41 48.48
C ALA A 668 -7.75 -13.80 47.36
N TYR A 669 -7.64 -12.50 47.31
CA TYR A 669 -6.46 -11.82 46.73
C TYR A 669 -6.47 -10.33 47.13
N LYS A 670 -6.43 -10.10 48.45
CA LYS A 670 -6.06 -8.80 49.04
C LYS A 670 -5.25 -9.06 50.29
N LYS A 671 -3.95 -9.36 50.12
CA LYS A 671 -2.91 -9.19 51.14
C LYS A 671 -1.56 -9.64 50.56
N SER A 672 -0.93 -8.76 49.76
CA SER A 672 0.54 -8.70 49.63
C SER A 672 0.91 -7.55 48.72
N ASN A 673 0.88 -6.32 49.23
CA ASN A 673 1.68 -5.20 48.75
C ASN A 673 1.52 -4.06 49.75
N LYS A 674 2.18 -4.27 50.90
CA LYS A 674 2.55 -3.22 51.84
C LYS A 674 3.87 -3.65 52.49
N LYS A 675 4.97 -3.53 51.72
CA LYS A 675 6.35 -3.48 52.26
C LYS A 675 7.30 -3.32 51.07
N ALA A 676 7.48 -2.10 50.64
CA ALA A 676 8.68 -1.60 49.95
C ALA A 676 8.53 -0.11 49.69
N GLU A 677 8.32 0.65 50.77
CA GLU A 677 8.75 2.07 50.89
C GLU A 677 9.63 2.11 52.09
N ARG A 678 10.93 2.07 51.86
CA ARG A 678 12.07 2.48 52.66
C ARG A 678 13.29 1.70 52.22
N PHE A 679 13.94 2.18 51.22
CA PHE A 679 15.39 2.39 51.14
C PHE A 679 15.66 3.08 49.81
#